data_79305ea0f73f605417ce1f6733633f41
#
_entry.id   79305ea0f73f605417ce1f6733633f41
#
_cell.length_a   1.000
_cell.length_b   1.000
_cell.length_c   1.000
_cell.angle_alpha   90.00
_cell.angle_beta   90.00
_cell.angle_gamma   90.00
#
_symmetry.space_group_name_H-M   'P 1'
#
loop_
_entity.id
_entity.type
_entity.pdbx_description
1 polymer ?
#
loop_
_entity_poly.entity_id
_entity_poly.type
_entity_poly.pdbx_seq_one_letter_code
_entity_poly.pdbx_strand_id
1 'polypeptide(L)'
;MGIGSALAFGAYGAIRYRDARIILRYRRNIRRLPRYVMTSKDVPVSQQRLFVGRGFLWEQKHTHRLMQTYRPEFRRYVEHTPAYRLTRRLEERLEFAPLPLSRLPKLTGWDVPFNPVRPLPPVGGLPRLHGIEPDEVDVSLPLGERVGHSLVLGTTRVGKTRLAELFVTQDIRRKNAAGEHEVVIVIDPKGDADLLKRMYVEAQRAGREGEFYIFHLGWPEISARYNAVGRFGRISEVATRIAGQLSGEGNSAAFREFAWRFVNIIARALVELGQRPDYMLIQRHVINIDALFIEYAQHYFAKTEPKAWEVIVQIEAKLNEKNIPRNMIGREKRVVALEQYLSQARNYDPVLDGLRSAVRYDKTYFDKIVASLLPLLEKLTSGKIAQLLAPNYSDLADPRPIFDWMQVIRKRAVVYVGLDALSDAEVAAAVGNSMFSDLVSVAGHIYKHGIDDGLPGASAGARVPINVHADEFNELMGDEFVPLINKGGGAGLQVTAYTQTLSDIEARIGNRAKAGQVIGNFNNLFMLRVRETATAELLTRQLPNVEVYTTTIVSGATDSSDIRGATDFTSNTQDRISMSSVPMIEPSHVVGLPKGQCFALLQGGQLWKVRMPLPAPDPDEVMPADLQQLAGYMRQSYSEATQWWEFTSSPALQDAALPDDLLDDVAPSEPAAVNTATDDGAGNEASP
;
A
#
# COMPACT_ATOMS: atom_id res chain seq x y z
N MET A 1 -40.94 -14.52 -55.87
CA MET A 1 -41.37 -14.75 -54.45
C MET A 1 -40.44 -15.68 -53.68
N GLY A 2 -39.88 -16.74 -54.21
CA GLY A 2 -39.07 -17.72 -53.43
C GLY A 2 -37.79 -17.21 -52.76
N ILE A 3 -37.02 -16.30 -53.40
CA ILE A 3 -35.80 -15.77 -52.83
C ILE A 3 -36.09 -14.85 -51.62
N GLY A 4 -37.10 -14.02 -51.70
CA GLY A 4 -37.49 -13.13 -50.57
C GLY A 4 -37.95 -13.93 -49.36
N SER A 5 -38.71 -14.99 -49.56
CA SER A 5 -39.14 -15.89 -48.47
C SER A 5 -37.96 -16.64 -47.84
N ALA A 6 -37.03 -17.14 -48.66
CA ALA A 6 -35.81 -17.81 -48.17
C ALA A 6 -34.94 -16.87 -47.34
N LEU A 7 -34.76 -15.62 -47.75
CA LEU A 7 -34.04 -14.60 -46.99
C LEU A 7 -34.75 -14.27 -45.66
N ALA A 8 -36.08 -14.13 -45.66
CA ALA A 8 -36.87 -13.88 -44.46
C ALA A 8 -36.76 -15.03 -43.45
N PHE A 9 -36.88 -16.28 -43.92
CA PHE A 9 -36.71 -17.47 -43.09
C PHE A 9 -35.28 -17.62 -42.59
N GLY A 10 -34.28 -17.30 -43.43
CA GLY A 10 -32.87 -17.28 -43.02
C GLY A 10 -32.59 -16.26 -41.93
N ALA A 11 -33.10 -15.03 -42.08
CA ALA A 11 -32.96 -13.97 -41.07
C ALA A 11 -33.69 -14.34 -39.77
N TYR A 12 -34.91 -14.86 -39.84
CA TYR A 12 -35.65 -15.36 -38.68
C TYR A 12 -34.93 -16.51 -37.98
N GLY A 13 -34.37 -17.47 -38.73
CA GLY A 13 -33.59 -18.56 -38.25
C GLY A 13 -32.33 -18.07 -37.52
N ALA A 14 -31.61 -17.09 -38.07
CA ALA A 14 -30.43 -16.48 -37.46
C ALA A 14 -30.78 -15.77 -36.14
N ILE A 15 -31.90 -15.03 -36.07
CA ILE A 15 -32.36 -14.40 -34.83
C ILE A 15 -32.67 -15.46 -33.76
N ARG A 16 -33.42 -16.50 -34.12
CA ARG A 16 -33.79 -17.59 -33.20
C ARG A 16 -32.55 -18.39 -32.74
N TYR A 17 -31.61 -18.61 -33.62
CA TYR A 17 -30.33 -19.25 -33.26
C TYR A 17 -29.54 -18.40 -32.25
N ARG A 18 -29.49 -17.07 -32.48
CA ARG A 18 -28.82 -16.13 -31.54
C ARG A 18 -29.50 -16.19 -30.16
N ASP A 19 -30.83 -16.13 -30.11
CA ASP A 19 -31.58 -16.20 -28.86
C ASP A 19 -31.39 -17.53 -28.13
N ALA A 20 -31.46 -18.62 -28.87
CA ALA A 20 -31.19 -19.97 -28.31
C ALA A 20 -29.74 -20.09 -27.76
N ARG A 21 -28.76 -19.52 -28.46
CA ARG A 21 -27.34 -19.50 -28.01
C ARG A 21 -27.18 -18.74 -26.72
N ILE A 22 -27.85 -17.59 -26.54
CA ILE A 22 -27.84 -16.81 -25.30
C ILE A 22 -28.44 -17.63 -24.15
N ILE A 23 -29.60 -18.25 -24.35
CA ILE A 23 -30.24 -19.09 -23.32
C ILE A 23 -29.37 -20.29 -22.93
N LEU A 24 -28.78 -20.96 -23.91
CA LEU A 24 -27.89 -22.11 -23.64
C LEU A 24 -26.63 -21.69 -22.90
N ARG A 25 -26.05 -20.51 -23.26
CA ARG A 25 -24.91 -19.92 -22.54
C ARG A 25 -25.29 -19.60 -21.10
N TYR A 26 -26.41 -18.91 -20.87
CA TYR A 26 -26.93 -18.61 -19.55
C TYR A 26 -27.10 -19.89 -18.69
N ARG A 27 -27.79 -20.92 -19.21
CA ARG A 27 -28.02 -22.20 -18.51
C ARG A 27 -26.69 -22.91 -18.16
N ARG A 28 -25.70 -22.83 -19.04
CA ARG A 28 -24.38 -23.38 -18.78
C ARG A 28 -23.65 -22.60 -17.71
N ASN A 29 -23.64 -21.27 -17.82
CA ASN A 29 -22.88 -20.41 -16.95
C ASN A 29 -23.38 -20.39 -15.50
N ILE A 30 -24.69 -20.58 -15.27
CA ILE A 30 -25.26 -20.74 -13.93
C ILE A 30 -24.60 -21.92 -13.18
N ARG A 31 -24.27 -23.00 -13.89
CA ARG A 31 -23.66 -24.18 -13.27
C ARG A 31 -22.14 -24.14 -13.26
N ARG A 32 -21.57 -23.62 -14.34
CA ARG A 32 -20.13 -23.64 -14.57
C ARG A 32 -19.72 -22.50 -15.46
N LEU A 33 -18.89 -21.58 -14.94
CA LEU A 33 -18.31 -20.55 -15.76
C LEU A 33 -17.23 -21.13 -16.68
N PRO A 34 -17.11 -20.63 -17.93
CA PRO A 34 -15.99 -20.96 -18.77
C PRO A 34 -14.67 -20.48 -18.11
N ARG A 35 -13.57 -21.17 -18.38
CA ARG A 35 -12.25 -20.68 -17.94
C ARG A 35 -11.96 -19.36 -18.61
N TYR A 36 -11.49 -18.42 -17.84
CA TYR A 36 -10.94 -17.15 -18.31
C TYR A 36 -9.47 -17.12 -17.90
N VAL A 37 -8.58 -17.27 -18.88
CA VAL A 37 -7.14 -17.39 -18.70
C VAL A 37 -6.47 -16.29 -19.50
N MET A 38 -5.42 -15.71 -18.96
CA MET A 38 -4.65 -14.65 -19.59
C MET A 38 -3.18 -14.80 -19.20
N THR A 39 -2.28 -14.63 -20.14
CA THR A 39 -0.85 -14.49 -19.83
C THR A 39 -0.59 -13.10 -19.30
N SER A 40 0.51 -12.88 -18.58
CA SER A 40 0.82 -11.54 -18.10
C SER A 40 1.13 -10.59 -19.27
N LYS A 41 1.71 -11.13 -20.37
CA LYS A 41 1.97 -10.42 -21.61
C LYS A 41 0.71 -9.84 -22.26
N ASP A 42 -0.39 -10.57 -22.18
CA ASP A 42 -1.67 -10.19 -22.80
C ASP A 42 -2.50 -9.22 -21.92
N VAL A 43 -2.03 -8.88 -20.72
CA VAL A 43 -2.71 -7.93 -19.84
C VAL A 43 -2.82 -6.58 -20.56
N PRO A 44 -4.06 -6.05 -20.74
CA PRO A 44 -4.26 -4.77 -21.39
C PRO A 44 -3.65 -3.64 -20.57
N VAL A 45 -2.81 -2.82 -21.18
CA VAL A 45 -2.23 -1.62 -20.56
C VAL A 45 -2.79 -0.40 -21.25
N SER A 46 -3.44 0.47 -20.52
CA SER A 46 -4.06 1.69 -21.04
C SER A 46 -3.48 2.92 -20.36
N GLN A 47 -3.38 4.02 -21.11
CA GLN A 47 -2.96 5.32 -20.57
C GLN A 47 -4.05 6.02 -19.75
N GLN A 48 -5.29 5.56 -19.81
CA GLN A 48 -6.43 6.22 -19.17
C GLN A 48 -7.16 5.33 -18.18
N ARG A 49 -6.98 4.01 -18.24
CA ARG A 49 -7.76 3.05 -17.48
C ARG A 49 -6.91 1.93 -16.91
N LEU A 50 -7.26 1.48 -15.71
CA LEU A 50 -6.71 0.29 -15.07
C LEU A 50 -7.67 -0.87 -15.31
N PHE A 51 -7.22 -1.90 -16.02
CA PHE A 51 -8.00 -3.11 -16.28
C PHE A 51 -8.14 -3.95 -15.02
N VAL A 52 -9.34 -4.42 -14.71
CA VAL A 52 -9.66 -5.23 -13.52
C VAL A 52 -9.98 -6.67 -13.88
N GLY A 53 -10.63 -6.89 -15.03
CA GLY A 53 -11.07 -8.21 -15.45
C GLY A 53 -12.29 -8.14 -16.38
N ARG A 54 -13.03 -9.24 -16.48
CA ARG A 54 -14.30 -9.29 -17.21
C ARG A 54 -15.48 -9.35 -16.28
N GLY A 55 -16.53 -8.65 -16.63
CA GLY A 55 -17.72 -8.61 -15.78
C GLY A 55 -18.87 -7.83 -16.37
N PHE A 56 -19.74 -7.39 -15.50
CA PHE A 56 -20.92 -6.62 -15.87
C PHE A 56 -21.33 -5.68 -14.73
N LEU A 57 -21.99 -4.59 -15.08
CA LEU A 57 -22.62 -3.69 -14.14
C LEU A 57 -23.81 -4.40 -13.50
N TRP A 58 -23.82 -4.49 -12.17
CA TRP A 58 -24.90 -5.14 -11.43
C TRP A 58 -26.11 -4.20 -11.33
N GLU A 59 -27.24 -4.62 -11.88
CA GLU A 59 -28.50 -3.89 -11.90
C GLU A 59 -29.62 -4.72 -11.27
N GLN A 60 -30.77 -4.12 -11.05
CA GLN A 60 -31.97 -4.76 -10.53
C GLN A 60 -32.33 -6.09 -11.24
N LYS A 61 -32.15 -6.17 -12.57
CA LYS A 61 -32.37 -7.41 -13.35
C LYS A 61 -31.50 -8.57 -12.88
N HIS A 62 -30.28 -8.30 -12.40
CA HIS A 62 -29.36 -9.33 -11.95
C HIS A 62 -29.78 -9.86 -10.57
N THR A 63 -30.21 -8.99 -9.67
CA THR A 63 -30.80 -9.39 -8.38
C THR A 63 -32.04 -10.25 -8.61
N HIS A 64 -32.94 -9.83 -9.52
CA HIS A 64 -34.12 -10.61 -9.88
C HIS A 64 -33.74 -12.00 -10.43
N ARG A 65 -32.83 -12.08 -11.41
CA ARG A 65 -32.32 -13.36 -11.96
C ARG A 65 -31.68 -14.25 -10.90
N LEU A 66 -30.88 -13.66 -9.98
CA LEU A 66 -30.25 -14.40 -8.89
C LEU A 66 -31.31 -15.00 -7.96
N MET A 67 -32.31 -14.23 -7.55
CA MET A 67 -33.43 -14.71 -6.72
C MET A 67 -34.22 -15.80 -7.39
N GLN A 68 -34.45 -15.71 -8.72
CA GLN A 68 -35.07 -16.79 -9.47
C GLN A 68 -34.29 -18.12 -9.37
N THR A 69 -32.96 -18.08 -9.32
CA THR A 69 -32.15 -19.31 -9.20
C THR A 69 -32.34 -20.07 -7.89
N TYR A 70 -32.93 -19.44 -6.86
CA TYR A 70 -33.25 -20.08 -5.57
C TYR A 70 -34.64 -20.77 -5.60
N ARG A 71 -35.47 -20.51 -6.62
CA ARG A 71 -36.79 -21.12 -6.72
C ARG A 71 -36.72 -22.61 -7.07
N PRO A 72 -37.65 -23.43 -6.60
CA PRO A 72 -37.65 -24.87 -6.86
C PRO A 72 -37.70 -25.22 -8.36
N GLU A 73 -38.40 -24.42 -9.19
CA GLU A 73 -38.51 -24.64 -10.64
C GLU A 73 -37.19 -24.52 -11.37
N PHE A 74 -36.29 -23.66 -10.85
CA PHE A 74 -34.95 -23.46 -11.40
C PHE A 74 -33.92 -24.47 -10.91
N ARG A 75 -34.24 -25.29 -9.92
CA ARG A 75 -33.33 -26.26 -9.31
C ARG A 75 -32.64 -27.16 -10.35
N ARG A 76 -33.41 -27.63 -11.36
CA ARG A 76 -32.91 -28.45 -12.48
C ARG A 76 -31.82 -27.75 -13.33
N TYR A 77 -31.78 -26.41 -13.34
CA TYR A 77 -30.81 -25.64 -14.11
C TYR A 77 -29.56 -25.27 -13.28
N VAL A 78 -29.69 -25.20 -11.96
CA VAL A 78 -28.64 -24.81 -11.02
C VAL A 78 -27.89 -26.02 -10.51
N GLU A 79 -28.61 -27.11 -10.20
CA GLU A 79 -27.99 -28.33 -9.72
C GLU A 79 -27.28 -29.12 -10.83
N HIS A 80 -26.23 -29.83 -10.43
CA HIS A 80 -25.52 -30.73 -11.32
C HIS A 80 -26.37 -31.92 -11.71
N THR A 81 -26.14 -32.45 -12.90
CA THR A 81 -26.85 -33.64 -13.39
C THR A 81 -26.66 -34.84 -12.47
N PRO A 82 -27.61 -35.77 -12.39
CA PRO A 82 -27.45 -37.00 -11.62
C PRO A 82 -26.21 -37.80 -12.01
N ALA A 83 -25.88 -37.84 -13.32
CA ALA A 83 -24.68 -38.48 -13.83
C ALA A 83 -23.40 -37.82 -13.25
N TYR A 84 -23.32 -36.50 -13.21
CA TYR A 84 -22.19 -35.79 -12.60
C TYR A 84 -22.05 -36.13 -11.11
N ARG A 85 -23.14 -36.12 -10.34
CA ARG A 85 -23.11 -36.43 -8.91
C ARG A 85 -22.70 -37.89 -8.64
N LEU A 86 -23.21 -38.80 -9.48
CA LEU A 86 -22.82 -40.22 -9.37
C LEU A 86 -21.33 -40.41 -9.66
N THR A 87 -20.82 -39.79 -10.74
CA THR A 87 -19.40 -39.89 -11.10
C THR A 87 -18.49 -39.36 -9.99
N ARG A 88 -18.81 -38.20 -9.38
CA ARG A 88 -18.00 -37.68 -8.25
C ARG A 88 -18.01 -38.62 -7.06
N ARG A 89 -19.17 -39.19 -6.70
CA ARG A 89 -19.24 -40.18 -5.62
C ARG A 89 -18.45 -41.45 -5.92
N LEU A 90 -18.45 -41.89 -7.19
CA LEU A 90 -17.66 -43.02 -7.60
C LEU A 90 -16.16 -42.72 -7.54
N GLU A 91 -15.74 -41.56 -7.94
CA GLU A 91 -14.35 -41.10 -7.83
C GLU A 91 -13.86 -41.13 -6.37
N GLU A 92 -14.65 -40.55 -5.45
CA GLU A 92 -14.34 -40.56 -4.01
C GLU A 92 -14.17 -42.01 -3.47
N ARG A 93 -15.03 -42.95 -3.92
CA ARG A 93 -14.95 -44.34 -3.49
C ARG A 93 -13.78 -45.10 -4.12
N LEU A 94 -13.43 -44.77 -5.35
CA LEU A 94 -12.36 -45.44 -6.10
C LEU A 94 -10.98 -44.83 -5.84
N GLU A 95 -10.88 -43.75 -5.13
CA GLU A 95 -9.60 -43.11 -4.80
C GLU A 95 -8.66 -44.05 -4.05
N PHE A 96 -9.22 -44.85 -3.12
CA PHE A 96 -8.49 -45.83 -2.31
C PHE A 96 -8.62 -47.27 -2.82
N ALA A 97 -9.18 -47.46 -4.03
CA ALA A 97 -9.33 -48.80 -4.59
C ALA A 97 -7.99 -49.37 -5.14
N PRO A 98 -7.78 -50.67 -5.15
CA PRO A 98 -6.59 -51.28 -5.77
C PRO A 98 -6.57 -51.03 -7.28
N LEU A 99 -5.36 -51.09 -7.86
CA LEU A 99 -5.17 -51.02 -9.31
C LEU A 99 -5.88 -52.21 -10.02
N PRO A 100 -6.55 -51.97 -11.19
CA PRO A 100 -6.55 -50.76 -12.02
C PRO A 100 -7.69 -49.77 -11.70
N LEU A 101 -8.58 -50.07 -10.75
CA LEU A 101 -9.78 -49.26 -10.48
C LEU A 101 -9.46 -47.81 -10.05
N SER A 102 -8.37 -47.61 -9.31
CA SER A 102 -7.90 -46.31 -8.91
C SER A 102 -7.46 -45.38 -10.06
N ARG A 103 -7.34 -45.94 -11.30
CA ARG A 103 -7.06 -45.11 -12.51
C ARG A 103 -8.32 -44.52 -13.14
N LEU A 104 -9.51 -45.06 -12.90
CA LEU A 104 -10.76 -44.56 -13.46
C LEU A 104 -11.06 -43.11 -13.09
N PRO A 105 -10.83 -42.63 -11.85
CA PRO A 105 -10.96 -41.23 -11.51
C PRO A 105 -10.12 -40.28 -12.37
N LYS A 106 -8.96 -40.70 -12.86
CA LYS A 106 -8.12 -39.89 -13.75
C LYS A 106 -8.77 -39.61 -15.10
N LEU A 107 -9.56 -40.56 -15.63
CA LEU A 107 -10.26 -40.41 -16.89
C LEU A 107 -11.47 -39.52 -16.78
N THR A 108 -12.29 -39.71 -15.74
CA THR A 108 -13.49 -38.91 -15.50
C THR A 108 -13.15 -37.50 -14.96
N GLY A 109 -12.00 -37.38 -14.24
CA GLY A 109 -11.43 -36.14 -13.75
C GLY A 109 -10.73 -35.29 -14.82
N TRP A 110 -10.62 -35.79 -16.05
CA TRP A 110 -9.96 -35.07 -17.12
C TRP A 110 -10.74 -33.79 -17.52
N ASP A 111 -10.05 -32.64 -17.43
CA ASP A 111 -10.66 -31.33 -17.68
C ASP A 111 -10.61 -30.93 -19.15
N VAL A 112 -11.31 -31.66 -19.99
CA VAL A 112 -11.41 -31.43 -21.43
C VAL A 112 -12.85 -31.12 -21.86
N PRO A 113 -13.07 -30.38 -22.94
CA PRO A 113 -14.40 -29.98 -23.41
C PRO A 113 -15.33 -31.17 -23.71
N PHE A 114 -14.78 -32.30 -24.12
CA PHE A 114 -15.53 -33.50 -24.50
C PHE A 114 -15.98 -34.34 -23.33
N ASN A 115 -15.48 -34.09 -22.11
CA ASN A 115 -15.89 -34.83 -20.94
C ASN A 115 -17.27 -34.39 -20.45
N PRO A 116 -18.34 -35.20 -20.55
CA PRO A 116 -19.69 -34.82 -20.13
C PRO A 116 -19.83 -34.64 -18.61
N VAL A 117 -18.93 -35.27 -17.85
CA VAL A 117 -18.85 -35.16 -16.39
C VAL A 117 -17.60 -34.42 -15.94
N ARG A 118 -17.12 -33.51 -16.79
CA ARG A 118 -15.97 -32.67 -16.55
C ARG A 118 -15.96 -32.04 -15.14
N PRO A 119 -14.87 -32.13 -14.35
CA PRO A 119 -14.82 -31.57 -13.00
C PRO A 119 -15.00 -30.07 -12.99
N LEU A 120 -15.59 -29.53 -11.93
CA LEU A 120 -15.65 -28.08 -11.73
C LEU A 120 -14.26 -27.52 -11.49
N PRO A 121 -14.00 -26.28 -11.91
CA PRO A 121 -12.77 -25.61 -11.55
C PRO A 121 -12.64 -25.55 -10.02
N PRO A 122 -11.43 -25.66 -9.44
CA PRO A 122 -11.21 -25.67 -7.98
C PRO A 122 -11.31 -24.25 -7.37
N VAL A 123 -12.30 -23.48 -7.81
CA VAL A 123 -12.52 -22.10 -7.34
C VAL A 123 -13.55 -22.02 -6.21
N GLY A 124 -14.39 -23.07 -6.07
CA GLY A 124 -15.46 -23.10 -5.07
C GLY A 124 -16.52 -22.02 -5.29
N GLY A 125 -17.35 -21.79 -4.28
CA GLY A 125 -18.39 -20.76 -4.32
C GLY A 125 -19.56 -21.06 -5.25
N LEU A 126 -20.38 -20.06 -5.51
CA LEU A 126 -21.61 -20.16 -6.29
C LEU A 126 -21.40 -19.58 -7.70
N PRO A 127 -21.25 -20.44 -8.75
CA PRO A 127 -21.04 -19.97 -10.12
C PRO A 127 -22.17 -19.06 -10.62
N ARG A 128 -23.41 -19.26 -10.12
CA ARG A 128 -24.58 -18.46 -10.47
C ARG A 128 -24.41 -16.97 -10.16
N LEU A 129 -23.62 -16.60 -9.15
CA LEU A 129 -23.38 -15.19 -8.82
C LEU A 129 -22.81 -14.38 -9.99
N HIS A 130 -22.08 -15.01 -10.90
CA HIS A 130 -21.58 -14.39 -12.11
C HIS A 130 -22.35 -14.86 -13.37
N GLY A 131 -22.75 -16.12 -13.38
CA GLY A 131 -23.39 -16.75 -14.53
C GLY A 131 -24.77 -16.23 -14.90
N ILE A 132 -25.38 -15.39 -14.07
CA ILE A 132 -26.67 -14.74 -14.36
C ILE A 132 -26.59 -13.71 -15.51
N GLU A 133 -25.39 -13.26 -15.87
CA GLU A 133 -25.20 -12.43 -17.05
C GLU A 133 -24.37 -13.20 -18.09
N PRO A 134 -24.95 -13.49 -19.27
CA PRO A 134 -24.23 -14.21 -20.33
C PRO A 134 -23.20 -13.34 -21.07
N ASP A 135 -23.40 -12.02 -21.08
CA ASP A 135 -22.58 -11.07 -21.82
C ASP A 135 -21.66 -10.31 -20.84
N GLU A 136 -20.38 -10.68 -20.86
CA GLU A 136 -19.34 -10.04 -20.07
C GLU A 136 -18.62 -9.00 -20.92
N VAL A 137 -18.27 -7.86 -20.32
CA VAL A 137 -17.44 -6.82 -20.89
C VAL A 137 -16.14 -6.68 -20.11
N ASP A 138 -15.14 -6.05 -20.71
CA ASP A 138 -13.92 -5.71 -19.99
C ASP A 138 -14.21 -4.56 -19.00
N VAL A 139 -13.89 -4.80 -17.73
CA VAL A 139 -14.11 -3.85 -16.63
C VAL A 139 -12.81 -3.16 -16.33
N SER A 140 -12.84 -1.85 -16.28
CA SER A 140 -11.68 -1.01 -15.99
C SER A 140 -12.06 0.19 -15.14
N LEU A 141 -11.10 0.61 -14.30
CA LEU A 141 -11.20 1.81 -13.48
C LEU A 141 -10.49 2.97 -14.20
N PRO A 142 -11.12 4.14 -14.40
CA PRO A 142 -10.42 5.33 -14.88
C PRO A 142 -9.27 5.71 -13.95
N LEU A 143 -8.11 6.07 -14.50
CA LEU A 143 -6.93 6.40 -13.67
C LEU A 143 -7.16 7.62 -12.78
N GLY A 144 -7.99 8.58 -13.23
CA GLY A 144 -8.37 9.73 -12.40
C GLY A 144 -9.06 9.36 -11.08
N GLU A 145 -9.78 8.24 -11.05
CA GLU A 145 -10.46 7.75 -9.85
C GLU A 145 -9.49 7.10 -8.83
N ARG A 146 -8.27 6.73 -9.27
CA ARG A 146 -7.26 6.12 -8.37
C ARG A 146 -6.71 7.10 -7.35
N VAL A 147 -6.77 8.41 -7.60
CA VAL A 147 -6.39 9.45 -6.63
C VAL A 147 -7.24 9.36 -5.36
N GLY A 148 -8.48 8.87 -5.47
CA GLY A 148 -9.36 8.56 -4.35
C GLY A 148 -9.07 7.22 -3.67
N HIS A 149 -7.92 6.61 -3.93
CA HIS A 149 -7.43 5.37 -3.34
C HIS A 149 -8.34 4.16 -3.57
N SER A 150 -7.81 2.96 -3.34
CA SER A 150 -8.52 1.70 -3.55
C SER A 150 -8.33 0.74 -2.38
N LEU A 151 -9.41 0.15 -1.89
CA LEU A 151 -9.38 -0.86 -0.84
C LEU A 151 -9.76 -2.23 -1.43
N VAL A 152 -8.94 -3.23 -1.18
CA VAL A 152 -9.14 -4.61 -1.60
C VAL A 152 -9.32 -5.49 -0.38
N LEU A 153 -10.51 -6.07 -0.22
CA LEU A 153 -10.85 -6.95 0.89
C LEU A 153 -11.05 -8.40 0.41
N GLY A 154 -10.55 -9.35 1.18
CA GLY A 154 -10.73 -10.77 0.88
C GLY A 154 -9.91 -11.69 1.77
N THR A 155 -10.43 -12.86 2.11
CA THR A 155 -9.71 -13.86 2.90
C THR A 155 -8.48 -14.40 2.18
N THR A 156 -7.68 -15.22 2.86
CA THR A 156 -6.50 -15.85 2.27
C THR A 156 -6.87 -16.74 1.08
N ARG A 157 -6.01 -16.78 0.05
CA ARG A 157 -6.14 -17.65 -1.14
C ARG A 157 -7.41 -17.45 -1.96
N VAL A 158 -8.03 -16.26 -1.92
CA VAL A 158 -9.20 -15.93 -2.76
C VAL A 158 -8.84 -15.16 -4.02
N GLY A 159 -7.59 -14.70 -4.15
CA GLY A 159 -7.08 -14.02 -5.33
C GLY A 159 -6.66 -12.56 -5.10
N LYS A 160 -6.43 -12.11 -3.85
CA LYS A 160 -5.90 -10.76 -3.56
C LYS A 160 -4.57 -10.52 -4.28
N THR A 161 -3.57 -11.38 -4.05
CA THR A 161 -2.24 -11.28 -4.69
C THR A 161 -2.35 -11.29 -6.21
N ARG A 162 -3.30 -12.06 -6.79
CA ARG A 162 -3.52 -12.07 -8.25
C ARG A 162 -4.09 -10.76 -8.76
N LEU A 163 -4.94 -10.09 -8.00
CA LEU A 163 -5.42 -8.76 -8.34
C LEU A 163 -4.29 -7.74 -8.20
N ALA A 164 -3.46 -7.87 -7.17
CA ALA A 164 -2.26 -7.04 -6.99
C ALA A 164 -1.29 -7.21 -8.17
N GLU A 165 -0.95 -8.45 -8.56
CA GLU A 165 -0.12 -8.72 -9.74
C GLU A 165 -0.69 -8.08 -11.01
N LEU A 166 -2.00 -8.19 -11.21
CA LEU A 166 -2.67 -7.61 -12.38
C LEU A 166 -2.53 -6.08 -12.41
N PHE A 167 -2.65 -5.41 -11.27
CA PHE A 167 -2.53 -3.96 -11.15
C PHE A 167 -1.07 -3.53 -11.29
N VAL A 168 -0.17 -4.16 -10.54
CA VAL A 168 1.27 -3.87 -10.56
C VAL A 168 1.88 -4.09 -11.96
N THR A 169 1.49 -5.17 -12.67
CA THR A 169 1.91 -5.42 -14.06
C THR A 169 1.57 -4.24 -14.97
N GLN A 170 0.35 -3.71 -14.85
CA GLN A 170 -0.08 -2.58 -15.66
C GLN A 170 0.65 -1.29 -15.28
N ASP A 171 0.83 -1.05 -13.98
CA ASP A 171 1.49 0.15 -13.47
C ASP A 171 2.97 0.20 -13.86
N ILE A 172 3.68 -0.95 -13.83
CA ILE A 172 5.07 -1.05 -14.28
C ILE A 172 5.20 -0.74 -15.76
N ARG A 173 4.29 -1.25 -16.60
CA ARG A 173 4.36 -1.10 -18.05
C ARG A 173 3.78 0.21 -18.57
N ARG A 174 2.93 0.88 -17.79
CA ARG A 174 2.23 2.08 -18.25
C ARG A 174 3.18 3.21 -18.51
N LYS A 175 2.93 3.89 -19.65
CA LYS A 175 3.58 5.14 -20.04
C LYS A 175 2.53 6.23 -20.20
N ASN A 176 2.85 7.43 -19.78
CA ASN A 176 2.02 8.60 -20.04
C ASN A 176 2.13 9.04 -21.52
N ALA A 177 1.43 10.11 -21.90
CA ALA A 177 1.47 10.63 -23.26
C ALA A 177 2.86 11.12 -23.69
N ALA A 178 3.75 11.46 -22.76
CA ALA A 178 5.13 11.85 -22.99
C ALA A 178 6.08 10.65 -23.11
N GLY A 179 5.57 9.42 -22.99
CA GLY A 179 6.38 8.20 -23.02
C GLY A 179 7.07 7.85 -21.70
N GLU A 180 6.77 8.59 -20.62
CA GLU A 180 7.38 8.40 -19.32
C GLU A 180 6.58 7.41 -18.45
N HIS A 181 7.29 6.61 -17.67
CA HIS A 181 6.68 5.65 -16.75
C HIS A 181 6.12 6.31 -15.48
N GLU A 182 5.28 5.57 -14.77
CA GLU A 182 4.78 5.94 -13.44
C GLU A 182 5.68 5.33 -12.35
N VAL A 183 5.65 5.92 -11.14
CA VAL A 183 6.30 5.33 -9.96
C VAL A 183 5.48 4.16 -9.45
N VAL A 184 6.14 3.05 -9.11
CA VAL A 184 5.49 1.87 -8.54
C VAL A 184 6.21 1.45 -7.26
N ILE A 185 5.50 1.46 -6.15
CA ILE A 185 5.99 1.06 -4.84
C ILE A 185 5.09 -0.07 -4.34
N VAL A 186 5.69 -1.23 -4.07
CA VAL A 186 4.99 -2.37 -3.47
C VAL A 186 5.59 -2.63 -2.12
N ILE A 187 4.76 -2.61 -1.07
CA ILE A 187 5.16 -2.90 0.30
C ILE A 187 4.42 -4.16 0.74
N ASP A 188 5.20 -5.20 1.00
CA ASP A 188 4.72 -6.54 1.33
C ASP A 188 5.34 -7.00 2.65
N PRO A 189 4.57 -7.02 3.75
CA PRO A 189 5.05 -7.49 5.04
C PRO A 189 5.53 -8.95 5.04
N LYS A 190 4.97 -9.78 4.17
CA LYS A 190 5.32 -11.22 4.11
C LYS A 190 6.52 -11.51 3.25
N GLY A 191 6.82 -10.66 2.28
CA GLY A 191 7.89 -10.90 1.32
C GLY A 191 7.56 -11.99 0.31
N ASP A 192 6.43 -11.87 -0.43
CA ASP A 192 5.97 -12.86 -1.43
C ASP A 192 6.94 -12.93 -2.61
N ALA A 193 7.66 -14.06 -2.68
CA ALA A 193 8.65 -14.30 -3.72
C ALA A 193 8.04 -14.33 -5.13
N ASP A 194 6.79 -14.78 -5.29
CA ASP A 194 6.16 -14.86 -6.60
C ASP A 194 5.79 -13.47 -7.14
N LEU A 195 5.31 -12.59 -6.27
CA LEU A 195 5.03 -11.19 -6.61
C LEU A 195 6.34 -10.46 -6.97
N LEU A 196 7.40 -10.62 -6.19
CA LEU A 196 8.70 -10.03 -6.46
C LEU A 196 9.27 -10.48 -7.81
N LYS A 197 9.28 -11.79 -8.08
CA LYS A 197 9.73 -12.35 -9.37
C LYS A 197 8.92 -11.80 -10.54
N ARG A 198 7.59 -11.70 -10.37
CA ARG A 198 6.70 -11.11 -11.38
C ARG A 198 7.07 -9.66 -11.66
N MET A 199 7.25 -8.85 -10.63
CA MET A 199 7.64 -7.44 -10.78
C MET A 199 8.95 -7.29 -11.55
N TYR A 200 9.94 -8.14 -11.26
CA TYR A 200 11.22 -8.13 -11.95
C TYR A 200 11.06 -8.40 -13.46
N VAL A 201 10.31 -9.47 -13.81
CA VAL A 201 10.05 -9.81 -15.22
C VAL A 201 9.30 -8.68 -15.93
N GLU A 202 8.34 -8.05 -15.27
CA GLU A 202 7.60 -6.94 -15.85
C GLU A 202 8.45 -5.67 -16.01
N ALA A 203 9.37 -5.44 -15.06
CA ALA A 203 10.35 -4.36 -15.19
C ALA A 203 11.30 -4.60 -16.38
N GLN A 204 11.81 -5.82 -16.54
CA GLN A 204 12.60 -6.19 -17.75
C GLN A 204 11.80 -5.96 -19.03
N ARG A 205 10.57 -6.44 -19.08
CA ARG A 205 9.69 -6.31 -20.25
C ARG A 205 9.38 -4.84 -20.60
N ALA A 206 9.38 -3.98 -19.59
CA ALA A 206 9.20 -2.53 -19.74
C ALA A 206 10.51 -1.78 -20.04
N GLY A 207 11.68 -2.43 -20.00
CA GLY A 207 13.00 -1.80 -20.14
C GLY A 207 13.38 -0.94 -18.93
N ARG A 208 12.97 -1.36 -17.72
CA ARG A 208 13.14 -0.62 -16.45
C ARG A 208 14.04 -1.35 -15.45
N GLU A 209 14.92 -2.23 -15.91
CA GLU A 209 15.81 -3.01 -15.03
C GLU A 209 16.72 -2.11 -14.18
N GLY A 210 17.24 -1.04 -14.78
CA GLY A 210 18.09 -0.05 -14.10
C GLY A 210 17.34 0.82 -13.08
N GLU A 211 16.00 0.82 -13.13
CA GLU A 211 15.14 1.58 -12.21
C GLU A 211 14.43 0.66 -11.19
N PHE A 212 14.80 -0.62 -11.13
CA PHE A 212 14.18 -1.61 -10.26
C PHE A 212 15.00 -1.79 -8.99
N TYR A 213 14.40 -1.47 -7.85
CA TYR A 213 15.04 -1.60 -6.53
C TYR A 213 14.31 -2.65 -5.70
N ILE A 214 15.11 -3.51 -5.05
CA ILE A 214 14.62 -4.46 -4.06
C ILE A 214 15.13 -4.02 -2.69
N PHE A 215 14.23 -3.92 -1.72
CA PHE A 215 14.55 -3.83 -0.31
C PHE A 215 13.87 -5.00 0.40
N HIS A 216 14.63 -5.95 0.94
CA HIS A 216 14.06 -7.16 1.56
C HIS A 216 14.86 -7.54 2.81
N LEU A 217 14.21 -7.48 3.99
CA LEU A 217 14.89 -7.75 5.26
C LEU A 217 15.42 -9.20 5.36
N GLY A 218 14.73 -10.17 4.77
CA GLY A 218 15.18 -11.56 4.72
C GLY A 218 16.31 -11.83 3.69
N TRP A 219 16.59 -10.87 2.78
CA TRP A 219 17.62 -10.99 1.74
C TRP A 219 18.50 -9.73 1.67
N PRO A 220 19.23 -9.42 2.74
CA PRO A 220 20.03 -8.19 2.80
C PRO A 220 21.11 -8.06 1.72
N GLU A 221 21.59 -9.19 1.20
CA GLU A 221 22.71 -9.24 0.25
C GLU A 221 22.38 -8.70 -1.14
N ILE A 222 21.09 -8.73 -1.50
CA ILE A 222 20.60 -8.23 -2.79
C ILE A 222 19.78 -6.96 -2.65
N SER A 223 19.57 -6.52 -1.42
CA SER A 223 18.73 -5.38 -1.15
C SER A 223 19.48 -4.08 -1.35
N ALA A 224 18.82 -3.13 -2.00
CA ALA A 224 19.21 -1.74 -1.93
C ALA A 224 19.16 -1.25 -0.47
N ARG A 225 19.99 -0.28 -0.13
CA ARG A 225 20.10 0.26 1.23
C ARG A 225 19.19 1.47 1.39
N TYR A 226 18.64 1.66 2.59
CA TYR A 226 17.67 2.71 2.86
C TYR A 226 17.83 3.28 4.26
N ASN A 227 18.00 4.58 4.40
CA ASN A 227 18.04 5.25 5.69
C ASN A 227 16.69 5.93 5.98
N ALA A 228 15.85 5.28 6.77
CA ALA A 228 14.50 5.74 7.08
C ALA A 228 14.46 7.06 7.88
N VAL A 229 15.53 7.45 8.53
CA VAL A 229 15.62 8.64 9.38
C VAL A 229 16.60 9.69 8.86
N GLY A 230 17.31 9.41 7.76
CA GLY A 230 18.35 10.27 7.20
C GLY A 230 17.83 11.44 6.35
N ARG A 231 16.55 11.42 5.96
CA ARG A 231 15.88 12.49 5.24
C ARG A 231 14.66 12.96 6.02
N PHE A 232 14.49 14.25 6.17
CA PHE A 232 13.40 14.86 6.92
C PHE A 232 13.14 16.31 6.42
N GLY A 233 11.90 16.71 6.44
CA GLY A 233 11.52 18.11 6.22
C GLY A 233 11.72 18.94 7.50
N ARG A 234 11.49 18.31 8.65
CA ARG A 234 11.74 18.86 9.97
C ARG A 234 12.51 17.85 10.81
N ILE A 235 13.52 18.26 11.54
CA ILE A 235 14.35 17.39 12.39
C ILE A 235 13.50 16.55 13.36
N SER A 236 12.39 17.11 13.86
CA SER A 236 11.44 16.42 14.75
C SER A 236 10.82 15.15 14.15
N GLU A 237 10.81 15.02 12.82
CA GLU A 237 10.31 13.81 12.15
C GLU A 237 11.19 12.59 12.46
N VAL A 238 12.50 12.77 12.63
CA VAL A 238 13.42 11.71 13.04
C VAL A 238 12.96 11.07 14.36
N ALA A 239 12.68 11.91 15.35
CA ALA A 239 12.18 11.45 16.65
C ALA A 239 10.80 10.79 16.55
N THR A 240 9.92 11.32 15.71
CA THR A 240 8.58 10.76 15.49
C THR A 240 8.65 9.37 14.84
N ARG A 241 9.54 9.18 13.85
CA ARG A 241 9.72 7.88 13.17
C ARG A 241 10.26 6.80 14.10
N ILE A 242 11.09 7.16 15.08
CA ILE A 242 11.67 6.21 16.05
C ILE A 242 10.73 6.00 17.24
N ALA A 243 10.40 7.07 17.96
CA ALA A 243 9.59 6.98 19.18
C ALA A 243 8.13 6.59 18.89
N GLY A 244 7.62 6.89 17.68
CA GLY A 244 6.29 6.46 17.23
C GLY A 244 6.10 4.94 17.17
N GLN A 245 7.19 4.16 17.17
CA GLN A 245 7.12 2.69 17.22
C GLN A 245 6.91 2.15 18.64
N LEU A 246 7.12 2.99 19.66
CA LEU A 246 6.90 2.60 21.03
C LEU A 246 5.41 2.66 21.37
N SER A 247 4.96 1.77 22.28
CA SER A 247 3.57 1.76 22.74
C SER A 247 3.18 3.11 23.33
N GLY A 248 2.05 3.64 22.89
CA GLY A 248 1.47 4.91 23.35
C GLY A 248 0.27 4.74 24.27
N GLU A 249 0.02 3.55 24.83
CA GLU A 249 -1.15 3.27 25.64
C GLU A 249 -0.85 3.35 27.15
N GLY A 250 -1.77 3.93 27.91
CA GLY A 250 -1.67 4.02 29.35
C GLY A 250 -0.41 4.72 29.86
N ASN A 251 0.29 4.11 30.82
CA ASN A 251 1.53 4.66 31.39
C ASN A 251 2.69 4.69 30.39
N SER A 252 2.65 3.91 29.30
CA SER A 252 3.68 3.88 28.27
C SER A 252 3.74 5.17 27.44
N ALA A 253 2.63 5.94 27.39
CA ALA A 253 2.59 7.20 26.67
C ALA A 253 3.64 8.22 27.17
N ALA A 254 3.84 8.33 28.49
CA ALA A 254 4.82 9.20 29.08
C ALA A 254 6.27 8.79 28.68
N PHE A 255 6.54 7.48 28.63
CA PHE A 255 7.85 6.99 28.19
C PHE A 255 8.10 7.24 26.71
N ARG A 256 7.07 7.11 25.86
CA ARG A 256 7.14 7.46 24.43
C ARG A 256 7.47 8.94 24.23
N GLU A 257 6.84 9.84 24.96
CA GLU A 257 7.12 11.29 24.89
C GLU A 257 8.53 11.64 25.35
N PHE A 258 9.05 10.97 26.39
CA PHE A 258 10.43 11.14 26.82
C PHE A 258 11.42 10.61 25.78
N ALA A 259 11.16 9.42 25.23
CA ALA A 259 11.98 8.85 24.17
C ALA A 259 12.00 9.78 22.94
N TRP A 260 10.84 10.30 22.55
CA TRP A 260 10.72 11.29 21.47
C TRP A 260 11.59 12.52 21.73
N ARG A 261 11.46 13.14 22.90
CA ARG A 261 12.26 14.31 23.28
C ARG A 261 13.75 14.01 23.23
N PHE A 262 14.15 12.87 23.74
CA PHE A 262 15.53 12.44 23.83
C PHE A 262 16.16 12.21 22.44
N VAL A 263 15.47 11.46 21.57
CA VAL A 263 15.87 11.25 20.17
C VAL A 263 15.91 12.57 19.40
N ASN A 264 14.97 13.48 19.64
CA ASN A 264 14.93 14.77 18.98
C ASN A 264 16.15 15.65 19.34
N ILE A 265 16.58 15.61 20.60
CA ILE A 265 17.79 16.33 21.03
C ILE A 265 19.03 15.73 20.33
N ILE A 266 19.17 14.40 20.31
CA ILE A 266 20.26 13.72 19.62
C ILE A 266 20.27 14.07 18.12
N ALA A 267 19.14 13.95 17.45
CA ALA A 267 19.03 14.24 16.02
C ALA A 267 19.42 15.68 15.69
N ARG A 268 19.00 16.64 16.50
CA ARG A 268 19.38 18.07 16.33
C ARG A 268 20.87 18.27 16.50
N ALA A 269 21.48 17.66 17.52
CA ALA A 269 22.92 17.75 17.74
C ALA A 269 23.71 17.13 16.58
N LEU A 270 23.32 15.97 16.09
CA LEU A 270 23.96 15.32 14.93
C LEU A 270 23.92 16.21 13.68
N VAL A 271 22.77 16.79 13.38
CA VAL A 271 22.61 17.66 12.18
C VAL A 271 23.47 18.93 12.28
N GLU A 272 23.53 19.56 13.46
CA GLU A 272 24.39 20.73 13.67
C GLU A 272 25.89 20.38 13.61
N LEU A 273 26.26 19.14 13.94
CA LEU A 273 27.60 18.61 13.75
C LEU A 273 27.90 18.20 12.29
N GLY A 274 26.95 18.38 11.37
CA GLY A 274 27.07 18.00 9.97
C GLY A 274 26.93 16.47 9.73
N GLN A 275 26.46 15.73 10.73
CA GLN A 275 26.27 14.29 10.65
C GLN A 275 24.82 13.97 10.26
N ARG A 276 24.64 13.08 9.28
CA ARG A 276 23.30 12.60 8.89
C ARG A 276 22.82 11.58 9.92
N PRO A 277 21.65 11.78 10.56
CA PRO A 277 21.11 10.79 11.49
C PRO A 277 20.88 9.44 10.83
N ASP A 278 21.23 8.36 11.53
CA ASP A 278 20.86 6.98 11.23
C ASP A 278 20.60 6.23 12.53
N TYR A 279 20.11 5.00 12.43
CA TYR A 279 19.77 4.21 13.62
C TYR A 279 20.99 3.87 14.47
N MET A 280 22.16 3.65 13.87
CA MET A 280 23.40 3.32 14.60
C MET A 280 23.95 4.53 15.36
N LEU A 281 23.97 5.71 14.72
CA LEU A 281 24.41 6.94 15.39
C LEU A 281 23.46 7.30 16.54
N ILE A 282 22.15 7.19 16.30
CA ILE A 282 21.16 7.45 17.35
C ILE A 282 21.34 6.46 18.49
N GLN A 283 21.45 5.15 18.22
CA GLN A 283 21.70 4.14 19.25
C GLN A 283 22.96 4.43 20.06
N ARG A 284 24.06 4.75 19.39
CA ARG A 284 25.33 5.09 20.04
C ARG A 284 25.15 6.21 21.07
N HIS A 285 24.43 7.26 20.70
CA HIS A 285 24.22 8.42 21.58
C HIS A 285 23.06 8.23 22.57
N VAL A 286 22.16 7.31 22.33
CA VAL A 286 21.19 6.84 23.33
C VAL A 286 21.91 6.08 24.44
N ILE A 287 22.91 5.27 24.12
CA ILE A 287 23.71 4.56 25.11
C ILE A 287 24.65 5.52 25.87
N ASN A 288 25.27 6.44 25.15
CA ASN A 288 26.24 7.40 25.72
C ASN A 288 25.99 8.83 25.25
N ILE A 289 25.06 9.52 25.92
CA ILE A 289 24.77 10.92 25.66
C ILE A 289 25.89 11.86 26.06
N ASP A 290 26.76 11.46 27.03
CA ASP A 290 27.87 12.24 27.54
C ASP A 290 28.86 12.58 26.42
N ALA A 291 29.18 11.60 25.58
CA ALA A 291 30.06 11.79 24.43
C ALA A 291 29.49 12.84 23.43
N LEU A 292 28.18 12.78 23.12
CA LEU A 292 27.56 13.76 22.22
C LEU A 292 27.55 15.17 22.83
N PHE A 293 27.28 15.27 24.13
CA PHE A 293 27.29 16.57 24.81
C PHE A 293 28.69 17.21 24.78
N ILE A 294 29.74 16.44 24.98
CA ILE A 294 31.15 16.92 24.90
C ILE A 294 31.46 17.35 23.46
N GLU A 295 31.16 16.51 22.47
CA GLU A 295 31.46 16.77 21.07
C GLU A 295 30.70 18.03 20.56
N TYR A 296 29.42 18.12 20.89
CA TYR A 296 28.64 19.30 20.52
C TYR A 296 29.10 20.57 21.22
N ALA A 297 29.37 20.52 22.51
CA ALA A 297 29.89 21.68 23.27
C ALA A 297 31.22 22.16 22.71
N GLN A 298 32.13 21.23 22.36
CA GLN A 298 33.41 21.56 21.75
C GLN A 298 33.24 22.28 20.41
N HIS A 299 32.35 21.76 19.56
CA HIS A 299 32.02 22.36 18.28
C HIS A 299 31.38 23.76 18.44
N TYR A 300 30.45 23.91 19.37
CA TYR A 300 29.80 25.18 19.67
C TYR A 300 30.75 26.23 20.17
N PHE A 301 31.59 25.90 21.19
CA PHE A 301 32.56 26.84 21.76
C PHE A 301 33.68 27.16 20.79
N ALA A 302 34.09 26.26 19.93
CA ALA A 302 35.09 26.55 18.88
C ALA A 302 34.61 27.70 17.95
N LYS A 303 33.33 27.82 17.71
CA LYS A 303 32.75 28.87 16.88
C LYS A 303 32.41 30.16 17.64
N THR A 304 31.92 30.03 18.87
CA THR A 304 31.37 31.17 19.63
C THR A 304 32.36 31.77 20.64
N GLU A 305 33.09 30.92 21.36
CA GLU A 305 33.99 31.32 22.45
C GLU A 305 35.17 30.36 22.61
N PRO A 306 36.20 30.42 21.74
CA PRO A 306 37.29 29.44 21.75
C PRO A 306 38.02 29.29 23.10
N LYS A 307 38.10 30.36 23.90
CA LYS A 307 38.70 30.35 25.22
C LYS A 307 37.89 29.59 26.28
N ALA A 308 36.59 29.38 26.04
CA ALA A 308 35.74 28.65 26.98
C ALA A 308 36.22 27.22 27.19
N TRP A 309 36.74 26.58 26.15
CA TRP A 309 37.24 25.20 26.26
C TRP A 309 38.43 25.06 27.19
N GLU A 310 39.37 26.02 27.19
CA GLU A 310 40.51 26.04 28.11
C GLU A 310 40.05 26.14 29.58
N VAL A 311 39.04 26.98 29.84
CA VAL A 311 38.46 27.13 31.16
C VAL A 311 37.76 25.85 31.63
N ILE A 312 37.02 25.19 30.72
CA ILE A 312 36.37 23.90 31.02
C ILE A 312 37.39 22.84 31.39
N VAL A 313 38.49 22.74 30.65
CA VAL A 313 39.60 21.80 30.97
C VAL A 313 40.23 22.12 32.34
N GLN A 314 40.38 23.41 32.69
CA GLN A 314 40.89 23.81 34.04
C GLN A 314 39.89 23.45 35.15
N ILE A 315 38.57 23.58 34.91
CA ILE A 315 37.56 23.16 35.87
C ILE A 315 37.62 21.66 36.04
N GLU A 316 37.68 20.87 34.93
CA GLU A 316 37.80 19.42 34.98
C GLU A 316 39.01 18.94 35.82
N ALA A 317 40.18 19.57 35.64
CA ALA A 317 41.37 19.25 36.39
C ALA A 317 41.26 19.49 37.91
N LYS A 318 40.36 20.41 38.30
CA LYS A 318 40.10 20.75 39.72
C LYS A 318 38.96 19.92 40.32
N LEU A 319 38.26 19.11 39.55
CA LEU A 319 37.13 18.31 40.02
C LEU A 319 37.61 17.10 40.85
N ASN A 320 37.12 17.06 42.11
CA ASN A 320 37.26 15.94 43.00
C ASN A 320 35.90 15.25 43.21
N GLU A 321 35.85 13.97 43.50
CA GLU A 321 34.63 13.21 43.72
C GLU A 321 33.67 13.84 44.74
N LYS A 322 34.22 14.58 45.74
CA LYS A 322 33.43 15.28 46.77
C LYS A 322 32.69 16.49 46.26
N ASN A 323 33.12 17.04 45.14
CA ASN A 323 32.51 18.25 44.53
C ASN A 323 31.53 17.96 43.37
N ILE A 324 31.29 16.68 43.06
CA ILE A 324 30.33 16.29 42.02
C ILE A 324 28.92 16.35 42.59
N PRO A 325 28.00 17.07 41.93
CA PRO A 325 26.57 17.12 42.33
C PRO A 325 25.97 15.71 42.34
N ARG A 326 25.06 15.44 43.28
CA ARG A 326 24.45 14.10 43.44
C ARG A 326 23.81 13.55 42.19
N ASN A 327 23.15 14.42 41.40
CA ASN A 327 22.50 14.06 40.14
C ASN A 327 23.48 13.82 38.97
N MET A 328 24.76 14.08 39.16
CA MET A 328 25.82 13.88 38.16
C MET A 328 26.84 12.79 38.56
N ILE A 329 26.58 12.08 39.64
CA ILE A 329 27.38 10.95 40.03
C ILE A 329 27.35 9.87 38.95
N GLY A 330 28.53 9.42 38.50
CA GLY A 330 28.68 8.44 37.42
C GLY A 330 28.70 9.02 36.00
N ARG A 331 28.62 10.34 35.84
CA ARG A 331 28.89 11.03 34.59
C ARG A 331 30.39 11.26 34.37
N GLU A 332 30.79 11.48 33.12
CA GLU A 332 32.18 11.84 32.80
C GLU A 332 32.56 13.17 33.46
N LYS A 333 33.83 13.28 34.00
CA LYS A 333 34.32 14.51 34.66
C LYS A 333 34.18 15.74 33.76
N ARG A 334 34.38 15.58 32.45
CA ARG A 334 34.22 16.66 31.47
C ARG A 334 32.82 17.17 31.37
N VAL A 335 31.81 16.28 31.43
CA VAL A 335 30.38 16.66 31.47
C VAL A 335 30.07 17.48 32.72
N VAL A 336 30.60 17.11 33.87
CA VAL A 336 30.43 17.87 35.11
C VAL A 336 31.12 19.24 35.02
N ALA A 337 32.29 19.33 34.41
CA ALA A 337 32.99 20.59 34.19
C ALA A 337 32.21 21.52 33.24
N LEU A 338 31.70 20.95 32.14
CA LEU A 338 30.83 21.67 31.21
C LEU A 338 29.59 22.22 31.90
N GLU A 339 28.90 21.41 32.72
CA GLU A 339 27.74 21.82 33.48
C GLU A 339 28.04 22.97 34.44
N GLN A 340 29.17 22.90 35.14
CA GLN A 340 29.61 23.97 36.04
C GLN A 340 29.90 25.28 35.26
N TYR A 341 30.55 25.18 34.10
CA TYR A 341 30.82 26.33 33.25
C TYR A 341 29.50 26.93 32.74
N LEU A 342 28.60 26.13 32.17
CA LEU A 342 27.32 26.57 31.61
C LEU A 342 26.38 27.11 32.69
N SER A 343 26.51 26.73 33.96
CA SER A 343 25.72 27.30 35.06
C SER A 343 26.04 28.77 35.33
N GLN A 344 27.21 29.22 34.96
CA GLN A 344 27.69 30.59 35.14
C GLN A 344 27.63 31.42 33.83
N ALA A 345 27.61 30.72 32.68
CA ALA A 345 27.54 31.36 31.36
C ALA A 345 26.13 31.86 31.04
N ARG A 346 26.05 33.00 30.33
CA ARG A 346 24.78 33.56 29.86
C ARG A 346 24.46 33.20 28.39
N ASN A 347 25.23 32.28 27.83
CA ASN A 347 25.03 31.90 26.44
C ASN A 347 23.83 30.99 26.34
N TYR A 348 22.93 31.25 25.37
CA TYR A 348 21.79 30.44 25.10
C TYR A 348 21.89 29.77 23.72
N ASP A 349 21.91 28.46 23.73
CA ASP A 349 21.80 27.62 22.54
C ASP A 349 20.79 26.50 22.80
N PRO A 350 19.73 26.37 21.96
CA PRO A 350 18.65 25.41 22.21
C PRO A 350 19.09 23.93 22.21
N VAL A 351 20.13 23.58 21.42
CA VAL A 351 20.66 22.21 21.33
C VAL A 351 21.54 21.90 22.55
N LEU A 352 22.42 22.86 22.89
CA LEU A 352 23.29 22.73 24.08
C LEU A 352 22.45 22.63 25.35
N ASP A 353 21.40 23.44 25.51
CA ASP A 353 20.49 23.37 26.66
C ASP A 353 19.65 22.09 26.67
N GLY A 354 19.28 21.59 25.50
CA GLY A 354 18.64 20.29 25.36
C GLY A 354 19.51 19.16 25.86
N LEU A 355 20.78 19.09 25.41
CA LEU A 355 21.79 18.10 25.86
C LEU A 355 22.06 18.26 27.32
N ARG A 356 22.26 19.49 27.79
CA ARG A 356 22.45 19.83 29.22
C ARG A 356 21.28 19.33 30.07
N SER A 357 20.03 19.49 29.62
CA SER A 357 18.85 18.96 30.28
C SER A 357 18.88 17.44 30.36
N ALA A 358 19.30 16.75 29.27
CA ALA A 358 19.39 15.31 29.20
C ALA A 358 20.43 14.71 30.18
N VAL A 359 21.59 15.33 30.32
CA VAL A 359 22.66 14.85 31.23
C VAL A 359 22.37 15.15 32.71
N ARG A 360 21.47 16.13 33.00
CA ARG A 360 21.02 16.44 34.37
C ARG A 360 20.01 15.45 34.95
N TYR A 361 19.38 14.62 34.12
CA TYR A 361 18.50 13.58 34.66
C TYR A 361 19.32 12.59 35.49
N ASP A 362 18.72 12.17 36.60
CA ASP A 362 19.28 11.08 37.40
C ASP A 362 19.50 9.84 36.52
N LYS A 363 20.70 9.24 36.64
CA LYS A 363 21.09 8.11 35.81
C LYS A 363 20.07 6.95 35.87
N THR A 364 19.50 6.69 37.04
CA THR A 364 18.51 5.62 37.23
C THR A 364 17.21 5.89 36.51
N TYR A 365 16.82 7.14 36.36
CA TYR A 365 15.65 7.56 35.60
C TYR A 365 15.94 7.50 34.10
N PHE A 366 17.13 7.95 33.72
CA PHE A 366 17.61 7.85 32.32
C PHE A 366 17.65 6.40 31.86
N ASP A 367 18.21 5.48 32.65
CA ASP A 367 18.28 4.06 32.33
C ASP A 367 16.89 3.43 32.08
N LYS A 368 15.85 3.89 32.79
CA LYS A 368 14.45 3.43 32.54
C LYS A 368 13.89 3.90 31.20
N ILE A 369 14.22 5.11 30.77
CA ILE A 369 13.81 5.64 29.48
C ILE A 369 14.52 4.89 28.37
N VAL A 370 15.81 4.71 28.50
CA VAL A 370 16.67 3.97 27.56
C VAL A 370 16.24 2.52 27.45
N ALA A 371 15.83 1.89 28.58
CA ALA A 371 15.37 0.51 28.61
C ALA A 371 14.14 0.23 27.71
N SER A 372 13.32 1.22 27.41
CA SER A 372 12.20 1.07 26.48
C SER A 372 12.58 1.25 25.02
N LEU A 373 13.55 2.12 24.73
CA LEU A 373 13.96 2.49 23.38
C LEU A 373 15.10 1.59 22.84
N LEU A 374 16.04 1.21 23.72
CA LEU A 374 17.24 0.48 23.32
C LEU A 374 16.94 -0.88 22.67
N PRO A 375 16.00 -1.72 23.16
CA PRO A 375 15.70 -3.00 22.53
C PRO A 375 15.20 -2.85 21.07
N LEU A 376 14.42 -1.82 20.78
CA LEU A 376 13.98 -1.54 19.41
C LEU A 376 15.18 -1.15 18.53
N LEU A 377 16.02 -0.23 19.01
CA LEU A 377 17.22 0.19 18.28
C LEU A 377 18.19 -0.96 18.08
N GLU A 378 18.39 -1.81 19.10
CA GLU A 378 19.25 -3.01 18.99
C GLU A 378 18.75 -3.97 17.90
N LYS A 379 17.45 -4.20 17.79
CA LYS A 379 16.88 -5.02 16.72
C LYS A 379 17.13 -4.41 15.34
N LEU A 380 16.92 -3.09 15.19
CA LEU A 380 17.11 -2.38 13.92
C LEU A 380 18.60 -2.24 13.52
N THR A 381 19.51 -2.33 14.47
CA THR A 381 20.96 -2.19 14.24
C THR A 381 21.72 -3.52 14.39
N SER A 382 21.01 -4.65 14.44
CA SER A 382 21.66 -5.96 14.57
C SER A 382 22.03 -6.57 13.21
N GLY A 383 23.21 -7.21 13.16
CA GLY A 383 23.64 -8.05 12.04
C GLY A 383 23.61 -7.38 10.68
N LYS A 384 23.11 -8.10 9.67
CA LYS A 384 23.03 -7.62 8.28
C LYS A 384 21.93 -6.56 8.06
N ILE A 385 20.94 -6.49 8.94
CA ILE A 385 19.86 -5.49 8.87
C ILE A 385 20.43 -4.08 9.10
N ALA A 386 21.39 -3.94 10.00
CA ALA A 386 22.08 -2.67 10.24
C ALA A 386 22.67 -2.06 8.97
N GLN A 387 23.27 -2.87 8.11
CA GLN A 387 23.86 -2.42 6.85
C GLN A 387 22.83 -1.90 5.86
N LEU A 388 21.58 -2.39 5.94
CA LEU A 388 20.49 -1.92 5.11
C LEU A 388 19.89 -0.60 5.61
N LEU A 389 19.72 -0.46 6.93
CA LEU A 389 18.99 0.64 7.56
C LEU A 389 19.88 1.81 8.01
N ALA A 390 21.20 1.55 8.20
CA ALA A 390 22.20 2.54 8.51
C ALA A 390 23.37 2.46 7.50
N PRO A 391 23.11 2.80 6.23
CA PRO A 391 24.10 2.65 5.17
C PRO A 391 25.27 3.62 5.38
N ASN A 392 26.49 3.10 5.21
CA ASN A 392 27.68 3.95 5.16
C ASN A 392 27.77 4.63 3.79
N TYR A 393 27.51 5.94 3.76
CA TYR A 393 27.55 6.75 2.53
C TYR A 393 28.97 6.93 1.98
N SER A 394 30.00 6.70 2.78
CA SER A 394 31.41 6.78 2.37
C SER A 394 31.96 5.46 1.83
N ASP A 395 31.22 4.36 1.95
CA ASP A 395 31.63 3.06 1.43
C ASP A 395 31.25 2.91 -0.04
N LEU A 396 32.16 3.28 -0.91
CA LEU A 396 32.02 3.17 -2.36
C LEU A 396 32.31 1.76 -2.89
N ALA A 397 32.79 0.85 -2.02
CA ALA A 397 33.06 -0.53 -2.41
C ALA A 397 31.79 -1.41 -2.40
N ASP A 398 30.75 -1.01 -1.68
CA ASP A 398 29.46 -1.70 -1.68
C ASP A 398 28.64 -1.31 -2.94
N PRO A 399 28.43 -2.23 -3.89
CA PRO A 399 27.71 -1.93 -5.14
C PRO A 399 26.22 -1.73 -4.93
N ARG A 400 25.66 -2.09 -3.76
CA ARG A 400 24.24 -1.97 -3.47
C ARG A 400 23.83 -0.50 -3.40
N PRO A 401 22.86 -0.05 -4.19
CA PRO A 401 22.44 1.35 -4.20
C PRO A 401 21.84 1.76 -2.86
N ILE A 402 22.01 3.04 -2.52
CA ILE A 402 21.26 3.69 -1.45
C ILE A 402 20.16 4.50 -2.13
N PHE A 403 18.92 4.30 -1.74
CA PHE A 403 17.80 5.04 -2.30
C PHE A 403 17.04 5.83 -1.23
N ASP A 404 16.36 6.87 -1.64
CA ASP A 404 15.32 7.58 -0.89
C ASP A 404 14.07 7.77 -1.77
N TRP A 405 12.94 8.08 -1.14
CA TRP A 405 11.67 8.20 -1.86
C TRP A 405 11.66 9.32 -2.89
N MET A 406 12.38 10.42 -2.67
CA MET A 406 12.43 11.50 -3.66
C MET A 406 13.19 11.06 -4.92
N GLN A 407 14.31 10.33 -4.76
CA GLN A 407 15.02 9.75 -5.90
C GLN A 407 14.16 8.74 -6.65
N VAL A 408 13.45 7.87 -5.93
CA VAL A 408 12.50 6.91 -6.51
C VAL A 408 11.46 7.64 -7.36
N ILE A 409 10.92 8.75 -6.86
CA ILE A 409 9.89 9.52 -7.56
C ILE A 409 10.49 10.26 -8.76
N ARG A 410 11.64 10.89 -8.63
CA ARG A 410 12.32 11.60 -9.72
C ARG A 410 12.72 10.66 -10.86
N LYS A 411 13.22 9.47 -10.53
CA LYS A 411 13.60 8.44 -11.51
C LYS A 411 12.42 7.65 -12.04
N ARG A 412 11.21 7.86 -11.48
CA ARG A 412 10.01 7.08 -11.78
C ARG A 412 10.26 5.58 -11.59
N ALA A 413 10.93 5.21 -10.52
CA ALA A 413 11.43 3.86 -10.27
C ALA A 413 10.33 2.88 -9.85
N VAL A 414 10.68 1.60 -9.89
CA VAL A 414 9.90 0.47 -9.35
C VAL A 414 10.60 -0.04 -8.11
N VAL A 415 9.92 -0.07 -6.98
CA VAL A 415 10.47 -0.51 -5.70
C VAL A 415 9.62 -1.63 -5.12
N TYR A 416 10.27 -2.72 -4.75
CA TYR A 416 9.66 -3.78 -3.95
C TYR A 416 10.26 -3.75 -2.54
N VAL A 417 9.40 -3.68 -1.52
CA VAL A 417 9.75 -3.69 -0.11
C VAL A 417 9.19 -4.95 0.54
N GLY A 418 10.04 -5.92 0.81
CA GLY A 418 9.71 -7.15 1.54
C GLY A 418 10.20 -7.05 2.98
N LEU A 419 9.28 -7.07 3.95
CA LEU A 419 9.62 -6.81 5.36
C LEU A 419 9.85 -8.08 6.19
N ASP A 420 9.59 -9.26 5.62
CA ASP A 420 9.81 -10.57 6.28
C ASP A 420 9.20 -10.66 7.69
N ALA A 421 7.97 -10.20 7.84
CA ALA A 421 7.25 -10.18 9.13
C ALA A 421 7.05 -11.57 9.75
N LEU A 422 7.25 -12.63 8.98
CA LEU A 422 7.20 -14.00 9.50
C LEU A 422 8.43 -14.34 10.37
N SER A 423 9.56 -13.69 10.11
CA SER A 423 10.79 -13.87 10.89
C SER A 423 10.82 -12.95 12.12
N ASP A 424 10.49 -11.67 11.97
CA ASP A 424 10.36 -10.70 13.08
C ASP A 424 9.31 -9.63 12.74
N ALA A 425 8.11 -9.80 13.28
CA ALA A 425 6.97 -8.91 13.04
C ALA A 425 7.19 -7.50 13.62
N GLU A 426 7.96 -7.37 14.71
CA GLU A 426 8.22 -6.07 15.36
C GLU A 426 9.18 -5.22 14.52
N VAL A 427 10.26 -5.81 14.02
CA VAL A 427 11.19 -5.16 13.10
C VAL A 427 10.48 -4.79 11.80
N ALA A 428 9.71 -5.71 11.23
CA ALA A 428 8.95 -5.47 10.01
C ALA A 428 7.99 -4.28 10.14
N ALA A 429 7.24 -4.23 11.25
CA ALA A 429 6.32 -3.12 11.53
C ALA A 429 7.07 -1.80 11.74
N ALA A 430 8.18 -1.81 12.47
CA ALA A 430 8.97 -0.61 12.73
C ALA A 430 9.58 -0.03 11.44
N VAL A 431 10.16 -0.87 10.59
CA VAL A 431 10.72 -0.46 9.30
C VAL A 431 9.61 0.02 8.36
N GLY A 432 8.53 -0.74 8.22
CA GLY A 432 7.40 -0.38 7.37
C GLY A 432 6.76 0.95 7.76
N ASN A 433 6.49 1.16 9.04
CA ASN A 433 5.97 2.42 9.55
C ASN A 433 6.92 3.59 9.32
N SER A 434 8.23 3.40 9.52
CA SER A 434 9.23 4.43 9.26
C SER A 434 9.30 4.80 7.78
N MET A 435 9.21 3.81 6.88
CA MET A 435 9.17 4.03 5.43
C MET A 435 7.89 4.78 5.00
N PHE A 436 6.74 4.45 5.57
CA PHE A 436 5.50 5.18 5.32
C PHE A 436 5.56 6.62 5.84
N SER A 437 6.08 6.83 7.04
CA SER A 437 6.25 8.18 7.61
C SER A 437 7.16 9.05 6.73
N ASP A 438 8.25 8.48 6.22
CA ASP A 438 9.13 9.16 5.28
C ASP A 438 8.41 9.48 3.95
N LEU A 439 7.63 8.54 3.42
CA LEU A 439 6.83 8.77 2.21
C LEU A 439 5.78 9.88 2.41
N VAL A 440 5.15 9.97 3.59
CA VAL A 440 4.24 11.08 3.96
C VAL A 440 4.97 12.42 3.96
N SER A 441 6.17 12.45 4.54
CA SER A 441 7.01 13.66 4.57
C SER A 441 7.38 14.12 3.16
N VAL A 442 7.80 13.19 2.30
CA VAL A 442 8.12 13.45 0.89
C VAL A 442 6.88 13.92 0.12
N ALA A 443 5.73 13.29 0.33
CA ALA A 443 4.47 13.73 -0.27
C ALA A 443 4.10 15.16 0.17
N GLY A 444 4.30 15.49 1.45
CA GLY A 444 4.09 16.83 1.97
C GLY A 444 5.06 17.87 1.35
N HIS A 445 6.29 17.46 1.09
CA HIS A 445 7.28 18.28 0.39
C HIS A 445 6.86 18.54 -1.07
N ILE A 446 6.53 17.47 -1.80
CA ILE A 446 6.08 17.56 -3.20
C ILE A 446 4.83 18.44 -3.32
N TYR A 447 3.88 18.30 -2.38
CA TYR A 447 2.67 19.10 -2.39
C TYR A 447 2.95 20.61 -2.28
N LYS A 448 4.00 21.00 -1.54
CA LYS A 448 4.37 22.41 -1.28
C LYS A 448 5.31 22.98 -2.34
N HIS A 449 6.30 22.19 -2.75
CA HIS A 449 7.44 22.68 -3.53
C HIS A 449 7.53 22.05 -4.93
N GLY A 450 6.69 21.04 -5.23
CA GLY A 450 6.81 20.24 -6.45
C GLY A 450 7.92 19.18 -6.34
N ILE A 451 8.14 18.45 -7.43
CA ILE A 451 9.18 17.40 -7.53
C ILE A 451 10.56 18.03 -7.70
N ASP A 452 10.62 19.17 -8.37
CA ASP A 452 11.84 19.88 -8.78
C ASP A 452 12.17 21.08 -7.86
N ASP A 453 11.64 21.11 -6.65
CA ASP A 453 11.86 22.16 -5.64
C ASP A 453 11.59 23.58 -6.14
N GLY A 454 10.71 23.74 -7.15
CA GLY A 454 10.34 25.03 -7.72
C GLY A 454 11.38 25.65 -8.65
N LEU A 455 12.32 24.85 -9.16
CA LEU A 455 13.36 25.31 -10.09
C LEU A 455 12.74 25.90 -11.38
N PRO A 456 13.30 26.99 -11.92
CA PRO A 456 12.86 27.57 -13.19
C PRO A 456 13.01 26.57 -14.34
N GLY A 457 11.95 26.38 -15.13
CA GLY A 457 11.93 25.41 -16.24
C GLY A 457 11.35 24.05 -15.88
N ALA A 458 11.11 23.78 -14.59
CA ALA A 458 10.33 22.62 -14.19
C ALA A 458 8.90 22.74 -14.73
N SER A 459 8.34 21.62 -15.17
CA SER A 459 6.96 21.55 -15.66
C SER A 459 6.00 21.92 -14.53
N ALA A 460 5.66 23.20 -14.40
CA ALA A 460 4.76 23.67 -13.38
C ALA A 460 3.43 22.90 -13.49
N GLY A 461 3.19 21.98 -12.56
CA GLY A 461 1.92 21.28 -12.43
C GLY A 461 1.84 19.84 -12.95
N ALA A 462 2.85 19.26 -13.56
CA ALA A 462 2.84 17.84 -13.94
C ALA A 462 2.99 16.96 -12.70
N ARG A 463 1.87 16.45 -12.17
CA ARG A 463 1.89 15.46 -11.09
C ARG A 463 2.37 14.12 -11.64
N VAL A 464 3.40 13.55 -11.03
CA VAL A 464 3.82 12.19 -11.33
C VAL A 464 2.92 11.23 -10.54
N PRO A 465 2.24 10.30 -11.20
CA PRO A 465 1.48 9.26 -10.49
C PRO A 465 2.42 8.35 -9.70
N ILE A 466 2.15 8.22 -8.41
CA ILE A 466 2.90 7.37 -7.48
C ILE A 466 1.97 6.25 -7.02
N ASN A 467 2.09 5.08 -7.63
CA ASN A 467 1.26 3.92 -7.33
C ASN A 467 1.85 3.16 -6.15
N VAL A 468 1.18 3.21 -5.00
CA VAL A 468 1.58 2.52 -3.78
C VAL A 468 0.65 1.33 -3.56
N HIS A 469 1.19 0.13 -3.61
CA HIS A 469 0.49 -1.11 -3.29
C HIS A 469 0.94 -1.59 -1.90
N ALA A 470 0.04 -1.54 -0.93
CA ALA A 470 0.31 -1.97 0.44
C ALA A 470 -0.43 -3.29 0.71
N ASP A 471 0.28 -4.43 0.62
CA ASP A 471 -0.30 -5.72 1.00
C ASP A 471 -0.34 -5.83 2.53
N GLU A 472 -1.34 -6.54 3.05
CA GLU A 472 -1.61 -6.68 4.49
C GLU A 472 -1.43 -5.33 5.24
N PHE A 473 -2.01 -4.26 4.66
CA PHE A 473 -1.74 -2.89 5.13
C PHE A 473 -2.09 -2.66 6.60
N ASN A 474 -2.97 -3.47 7.17
CA ASN A 474 -3.25 -3.48 8.59
C ASN A 474 -2.00 -3.75 9.45
N GLU A 475 -1.04 -4.53 8.97
CA GLU A 475 0.23 -4.75 9.68
C GLU A 475 1.16 -3.52 9.61
N LEU A 476 1.04 -2.74 8.54
CA LEU A 476 1.83 -1.55 8.24
C LEU A 476 1.23 -0.26 8.77
N MET A 477 -0.01 -0.30 9.31
CA MET A 477 -0.69 0.89 9.77
C MET A 477 -0.09 1.42 11.06
N GLY A 478 0.49 2.62 10.98
CA GLY A 478 0.81 3.48 12.09
C GLY A 478 -0.03 4.76 12.05
N ASP A 479 0.20 5.66 13.00
CA ASP A 479 -0.49 6.96 13.07
C ASP A 479 -0.28 7.82 11.79
N GLU A 480 0.78 7.55 11.03
CA GLU A 480 1.15 8.26 9.80
C GLU A 480 0.37 7.81 8.56
N PHE A 481 -0.25 6.62 8.59
CA PHE A 481 -0.99 6.11 7.44
C PHE A 481 -2.27 6.92 7.16
N VAL A 482 -2.94 7.40 8.20
CA VAL A 482 -4.15 8.23 8.07
C VAL A 482 -3.87 9.55 7.32
N PRO A 483 -2.83 10.33 7.68
CA PRO A 483 -2.41 11.49 6.90
C PRO A 483 -2.05 11.18 5.44
N LEU A 484 -1.43 10.03 5.17
CA LEU A 484 -1.08 9.59 3.81
C LEU A 484 -2.32 9.46 2.93
N ILE A 485 -3.32 8.71 3.41
CA ILE A 485 -4.58 8.51 2.68
C ILE A 485 -5.36 9.82 2.53
N ASN A 486 -5.40 10.66 3.56
CA ASN A 486 -6.20 11.89 3.53
C ASN A 486 -5.60 12.98 2.62
N LYS A 487 -4.28 13.05 2.48
CA LYS A 487 -3.59 14.18 1.87
C LYS A 487 -2.68 13.79 0.71
N GLY A 488 -2.28 12.53 0.60
CA GLY A 488 -1.32 12.04 -0.39
C GLY A 488 -1.79 12.18 -1.83
N GLY A 489 -3.08 12.11 -2.09
CA GLY A 489 -3.65 12.28 -3.43
C GLY A 489 -3.29 13.63 -4.07
N GLY A 490 -3.14 14.68 -3.26
CA GLY A 490 -2.69 16.00 -3.72
C GLY A 490 -1.25 16.01 -4.26
N ALA A 491 -0.40 15.11 -3.78
CA ALA A 491 0.98 14.92 -4.24
C ALA A 491 1.11 13.89 -5.37
N GLY A 492 0.00 13.28 -5.84
CA GLY A 492 0.01 12.25 -6.88
C GLY A 492 0.04 10.82 -6.35
N LEU A 493 -0.04 10.60 -5.03
CA LEU A 493 -0.11 9.27 -4.46
C LEU A 493 -1.45 8.59 -4.75
N GLN A 494 -1.39 7.35 -5.19
CA GLN A 494 -2.51 6.47 -5.50
C GLN A 494 -2.33 5.18 -4.72
N VAL A 495 -2.92 5.09 -3.52
CA VAL A 495 -2.75 3.93 -2.65
C VAL A 495 -3.77 2.86 -2.99
N THR A 496 -3.31 1.64 -3.20
CA THR A 496 -4.12 0.43 -3.24
C THR A 496 -3.76 -0.43 -2.03
N ALA A 497 -4.66 -0.49 -1.06
CA ALA A 497 -4.47 -1.21 0.19
C ALA A 497 -5.18 -2.56 0.12
N TYR A 498 -4.48 -3.62 0.52
CA TYR A 498 -5.00 -4.99 0.55
C TYR A 498 -5.08 -5.47 1.99
N THR A 499 -6.21 -6.05 2.40
CA THR A 499 -6.38 -6.64 3.74
C THR A 499 -7.37 -7.80 3.71
N GLN A 500 -7.49 -8.50 4.82
CA GLN A 500 -8.36 -9.68 4.89
C GLN A 500 -9.77 -9.33 5.37
N THR A 501 -9.87 -8.62 6.49
CA THR A 501 -11.15 -8.30 7.15
C THR A 501 -11.19 -6.87 7.66
N LEU A 502 -12.39 -6.40 7.94
CA LEU A 502 -12.61 -5.12 8.64
C LEU A 502 -12.03 -5.18 10.07
N SER A 503 -12.21 -6.33 10.73
CA SER A 503 -11.73 -6.53 12.09
C SER A 503 -10.21 -6.43 12.23
N ASP A 504 -9.44 -6.79 11.21
CA ASP A 504 -7.97 -6.61 11.20
C ASP A 504 -7.59 -5.13 11.28
N ILE A 505 -8.33 -4.28 10.55
CA ILE A 505 -8.16 -2.83 10.57
C ILE A 505 -8.54 -2.25 11.94
N GLU A 506 -9.72 -2.66 12.46
CA GLU A 506 -10.21 -2.20 13.75
C GLU A 506 -9.28 -2.60 14.90
N ALA A 507 -8.78 -3.83 14.90
CA ALA A 507 -7.84 -4.35 15.89
C ALA A 507 -6.52 -3.58 15.90
N ARG A 508 -5.98 -3.26 14.73
CA ARG A 508 -4.71 -2.53 14.62
C ARG A 508 -4.83 -1.07 15.08
N ILE A 509 -5.92 -0.40 14.72
CA ILE A 509 -6.16 1.00 15.10
C ILE A 509 -6.59 1.11 16.57
N GLY A 510 -7.15 0.05 17.14
CA GLY A 510 -7.70 0.05 18.51
C GLY A 510 -8.94 0.95 18.69
N ASN A 511 -9.43 1.60 17.64
CA ASN A 511 -10.56 2.51 17.66
C ASN A 511 -11.41 2.40 16.40
N ARG A 512 -12.65 1.94 16.57
CA ARG A 512 -13.59 1.73 15.47
C ARG A 512 -13.93 3.00 14.68
N ALA A 513 -14.00 4.16 15.35
CA ALA A 513 -14.29 5.42 14.66
C ALA A 513 -13.13 5.85 13.76
N LYS A 514 -11.88 5.70 14.22
CA LYS A 514 -10.68 5.94 13.41
C LYS A 514 -10.59 4.94 12.25
N ALA A 515 -10.92 3.67 12.46
CA ALA A 515 -10.98 2.67 11.41
C ALA A 515 -12.00 3.06 10.33
N GLY A 516 -13.18 3.49 10.74
CA GLY A 516 -14.21 4.04 9.84
C GLY A 516 -13.73 5.25 9.04
N GLN A 517 -12.96 6.15 9.67
CA GLN A 517 -12.35 7.30 8.99
C GLN A 517 -11.34 6.87 7.92
N VAL A 518 -10.49 5.88 8.21
CA VAL A 518 -9.52 5.35 7.23
C VAL A 518 -10.25 4.73 6.03
N ILE A 519 -11.24 3.88 6.30
CA ILE A 519 -12.01 3.17 5.28
C ILE A 519 -12.81 4.17 4.42
N GLY A 520 -13.38 5.20 5.03
CA GLY A 520 -14.14 6.24 4.35
C GLY A 520 -13.34 7.08 3.33
N ASN A 521 -12.00 7.00 3.37
CA ASN A 521 -11.12 7.69 2.41
C ASN A 521 -10.78 6.84 1.18
N PHE A 522 -11.27 5.60 1.09
CA PHE A 522 -11.11 4.78 -0.10
C PHE A 522 -12.35 4.89 -0.98
N ASN A 523 -12.23 5.56 -2.11
CA ASN A 523 -13.35 5.75 -3.05
C ASN A 523 -13.66 4.50 -3.88
N ASN A 524 -12.68 3.61 -4.06
CA ASN A 524 -12.84 2.39 -4.82
C ASN A 524 -12.74 1.17 -3.90
N LEU A 525 -13.75 0.31 -3.93
CA LEU A 525 -13.81 -0.88 -3.08
C LEU A 525 -13.87 -2.15 -3.95
N PHE A 526 -12.91 -3.04 -3.78
CA PHE A 526 -12.89 -4.38 -4.38
C PHE A 526 -13.12 -5.43 -3.30
N MET A 527 -14.30 -6.04 -3.29
CA MET A 527 -14.69 -7.04 -2.31
C MET A 527 -14.62 -8.44 -2.93
N LEU A 528 -13.54 -9.18 -2.65
CA LEU A 528 -13.45 -10.61 -2.93
C LEU A 528 -14.26 -11.40 -1.89
N ARG A 529 -14.17 -12.72 -1.94
CA ARG A 529 -14.83 -13.55 -0.94
C ARG A 529 -14.28 -13.26 0.46
N VAL A 530 -15.17 -12.90 1.38
CA VAL A 530 -14.90 -12.75 2.82
C VAL A 530 -15.78 -13.72 3.58
N ARG A 531 -15.42 -14.05 4.82
CA ARG A 531 -16.22 -14.92 5.68
C ARG A 531 -16.94 -14.15 6.79
N GLU A 532 -16.36 -13.05 7.21
CA GLU A 532 -16.91 -12.19 8.24
C GLU A 532 -18.08 -11.36 7.67
N THR A 533 -19.22 -11.44 8.34
CA THR A 533 -20.44 -10.72 7.91
C THR A 533 -20.25 -9.20 7.98
N ALA A 534 -19.61 -8.69 9.04
CA ALA A 534 -19.35 -7.25 9.21
C ALA A 534 -18.51 -6.70 8.04
N THR A 535 -17.50 -7.45 7.58
CA THR A 535 -16.71 -7.08 6.39
C THR A 535 -17.56 -7.09 5.12
N ALA A 536 -18.45 -8.08 4.94
CA ALA A 536 -19.35 -8.12 3.78
C ALA A 536 -20.38 -6.96 3.80
N GLU A 537 -20.86 -6.59 4.99
CA GLU A 537 -21.77 -5.47 5.20
C GLU A 537 -21.15 -4.12 4.85
N LEU A 538 -19.83 -3.97 4.91
CA LEU A 538 -19.14 -2.76 4.44
C LEU A 538 -19.51 -2.41 2.99
N LEU A 539 -19.66 -3.42 2.13
CA LEU A 539 -20.12 -3.22 0.76
C LEU A 539 -21.65 -3.12 0.70
N THR A 540 -22.36 -4.09 1.30
CA THR A 540 -23.79 -4.26 1.04
C THR A 540 -24.66 -3.14 1.61
N ARG A 541 -24.22 -2.49 2.70
CA ARG A 541 -24.90 -1.32 3.30
C ARG A 541 -24.79 -0.04 2.47
N GLN A 542 -23.85 0.03 1.54
CA GLN A 542 -23.67 1.17 0.63
C GLN A 542 -24.60 1.07 -0.61
N LEU A 543 -25.27 -0.07 -0.78
CA LEU A 543 -26.10 -0.35 -1.95
C LEU A 543 -27.57 -0.08 -1.66
N PRO A 544 -28.33 0.41 -2.65
CA PRO A 544 -29.75 0.62 -2.51
C PRO A 544 -30.52 -0.71 -2.48
N ASN A 545 -31.73 -0.65 -1.96
CA ASN A 545 -32.72 -1.70 -2.18
C ASN A 545 -33.25 -1.61 -3.63
N VAL A 546 -33.58 -2.76 -4.17
CA VAL A 546 -34.17 -2.90 -5.51
C VAL A 546 -35.50 -3.65 -5.45
N GLU A 547 -36.41 -3.34 -6.36
CA GLU A 547 -37.71 -4.00 -6.43
C GLU A 547 -37.63 -5.28 -7.25
N VAL A 548 -38.13 -6.37 -6.71
CA VAL A 548 -38.13 -7.68 -7.35
C VAL A 548 -39.55 -8.20 -7.45
N TYR A 549 -39.92 -8.63 -8.65
CA TYR A 549 -41.23 -9.23 -8.90
C TYR A 549 -41.21 -10.71 -8.52
N THR A 550 -42.14 -11.10 -7.66
CA THR A 550 -42.36 -12.51 -7.29
C THR A 550 -43.72 -12.96 -7.83
N THR A 551 -43.72 -14.06 -8.55
CA THR A 551 -44.97 -14.70 -9.01
C THR A 551 -45.33 -15.81 -8.02
N THR A 552 -46.53 -15.74 -7.46
CA THR A 552 -47.05 -16.80 -6.58
C THR A 552 -48.28 -17.38 -7.28
N ILE A 553 -48.27 -18.69 -7.45
CA ILE A 553 -49.41 -19.42 -7.96
C ILE A 553 -50.35 -19.68 -6.78
N VAL A 554 -51.53 -19.11 -6.83
CA VAL A 554 -52.60 -19.33 -5.85
C VAL A 554 -53.64 -20.25 -6.48
N SER A 555 -53.76 -21.43 -5.93
CA SER A 555 -54.81 -22.38 -6.30
C SER A 555 -55.90 -22.33 -5.24
N GLY A 556 -57.10 -22.00 -5.67
CA GLY A 556 -58.32 -22.04 -4.82
C GLY A 556 -59.30 -23.08 -5.36
N ALA A 557 -59.91 -23.81 -4.50
CA ALA A 557 -61.08 -24.64 -4.80
C ALA A 557 -62.28 -24.04 -4.11
N THR A 558 -63.32 -23.74 -4.89
CA THR A 558 -64.57 -23.22 -4.37
C THR A 558 -65.59 -24.36 -4.47
N ASP A 559 -66.16 -24.72 -3.34
CA ASP A 559 -67.26 -25.70 -3.29
C ASP A 559 -68.55 -25.05 -3.85
N SER A 560 -69.27 -25.80 -4.64
CA SER A 560 -70.57 -25.38 -5.15
C SER A 560 -71.66 -26.01 -4.32
N SER A 561 -72.41 -25.19 -3.59
CA SER A 561 -73.59 -25.62 -2.86
C SER A 561 -74.82 -25.81 -3.74
N ASP A 562 -74.73 -25.72 -5.06
CA ASP A 562 -75.80 -25.92 -5.97
C ASP A 562 -75.99 -27.41 -6.28
N ILE A 563 -76.98 -28.03 -5.63
CA ILE A 563 -77.39 -29.43 -5.80
C ILE A 563 -77.76 -29.80 -7.26
N ARG A 564 -78.00 -28.82 -8.15
CA ARG A 564 -78.28 -28.99 -9.55
C ARG A 564 -77.12 -28.88 -10.49
N GLY A 565 -75.92 -28.49 -9.97
CA GLY A 565 -74.72 -28.32 -10.74
C GLY A 565 -74.02 -29.66 -11.04
N ALA A 566 -73.54 -29.83 -12.26
CA ALA A 566 -72.85 -31.06 -12.70
C ALA A 566 -71.44 -31.21 -12.14
N THR A 567 -70.98 -30.23 -11.34
CA THR A 567 -69.61 -30.22 -10.72
C THR A 567 -69.71 -29.81 -9.28
N ASP A 568 -69.16 -30.66 -8.34
CA ASP A 568 -69.18 -30.41 -6.91
C ASP A 568 -68.20 -29.33 -6.47
N PHE A 569 -67.19 -29.01 -7.26
CA PHE A 569 -66.24 -27.93 -7.01
C PHE A 569 -65.68 -27.31 -8.29
N THR A 570 -65.32 -26.05 -8.21
CA THR A 570 -64.56 -25.36 -9.25
C THR A 570 -63.16 -25.02 -8.72
N SER A 571 -62.12 -25.43 -9.46
CA SER A 571 -60.77 -25.03 -9.18
C SER A 571 -60.37 -23.80 -9.96
N ASN A 572 -59.76 -22.82 -9.30
CA ASN A 572 -59.24 -21.62 -9.93
C ASN A 572 -57.73 -21.53 -9.61
N THR A 573 -56.93 -21.35 -10.64
CA THR A 573 -55.49 -21.10 -10.48
C THR A 573 -55.20 -19.70 -11.01
N GLN A 574 -54.65 -18.85 -10.15
CA GLN A 574 -54.30 -17.48 -10.48
C GLN A 574 -52.82 -17.25 -10.24
N ASP A 575 -52.17 -16.62 -11.20
CA ASP A 575 -50.82 -16.09 -11.02
C ASP A 575 -50.93 -14.71 -10.36
N ARG A 576 -50.48 -14.61 -9.11
CA ARG A 576 -50.37 -13.34 -8.39
C ARG A 576 -48.95 -12.82 -8.49
N ILE A 577 -48.79 -11.65 -9.12
CA ILE A 577 -47.52 -10.94 -9.15
C ILE A 577 -47.50 -9.98 -7.95
N SER A 578 -46.53 -10.11 -7.07
CA SER A 578 -46.25 -9.19 -5.97
C SER A 578 -44.86 -8.58 -6.15
N MET A 579 -44.74 -7.33 -5.75
CA MET A 579 -43.48 -6.59 -5.75
C MET A 579 -42.96 -6.55 -4.35
N SER A 580 -41.64 -6.83 -4.17
CA SER A 580 -40.95 -6.76 -2.87
C SER A 580 -39.66 -5.99 -3.01
N SER A 581 -39.42 -5.10 -2.06
CA SER A 581 -38.12 -4.39 -1.93
C SER A 581 -37.12 -5.30 -1.23
N VAL A 582 -35.99 -5.55 -1.87
CA VAL A 582 -34.91 -6.40 -1.34
C VAL A 582 -33.56 -5.70 -1.50
N PRO A 583 -32.56 -6.00 -0.66
CA PRO A 583 -31.21 -5.50 -0.86
C PRO A 583 -30.68 -5.90 -2.26
N MET A 584 -29.98 -5.00 -2.93
CA MET A 584 -29.37 -5.29 -4.23
C MET A 584 -28.47 -6.52 -4.16
N ILE A 585 -27.67 -6.64 -3.08
CA ILE A 585 -26.84 -7.80 -2.75
C ILE A 585 -26.88 -8.02 -1.24
N GLU A 586 -26.98 -9.27 -0.83
CA GLU A 586 -26.90 -9.67 0.56
C GLU A 586 -25.44 -10.05 0.95
N PRO A 587 -25.05 -9.94 2.24
CA PRO A 587 -23.75 -10.41 2.71
C PRO A 587 -23.45 -11.87 2.36
N SER A 588 -24.47 -12.72 2.33
CA SER A 588 -24.40 -14.14 1.94
C SER A 588 -23.86 -14.34 0.52
N HIS A 589 -24.15 -13.43 -0.38
CA HIS A 589 -23.65 -13.45 -1.77
C HIS A 589 -22.16 -13.17 -1.84
N VAL A 590 -21.65 -12.27 -1.00
CA VAL A 590 -20.21 -12.00 -0.89
C VAL A 590 -19.46 -13.21 -0.33
N VAL A 591 -19.99 -13.82 0.73
CA VAL A 591 -19.47 -15.07 1.30
C VAL A 591 -19.46 -16.21 0.28
N GLY A 592 -20.47 -16.25 -0.57
CA GLY A 592 -20.63 -17.27 -1.62
C GLY A 592 -19.79 -17.06 -2.88
N LEU A 593 -18.95 -16.03 -2.98
CA LEU A 593 -18.13 -15.74 -4.16
C LEU A 593 -17.15 -16.88 -4.48
N PRO A 594 -17.00 -17.29 -5.76
CA PRO A 594 -15.87 -18.11 -6.20
C PRO A 594 -14.54 -17.36 -6.05
N LYS A 595 -13.43 -18.12 -5.93
CA LYS A 595 -12.07 -17.56 -5.98
C LYS A 595 -11.85 -16.85 -7.32
N GLY A 596 -11.08 -15.76 -7.31
CA GLY A 596 -10.79 -14.97 -8.50
C GLY A 596 -11.98 -14.13 -8.98
N GLN A 597 -12.96 -13.89 -8.13
CA GLN A 597 -14.10 -13.02 -8.42
C GLN A 597 -14.30 -12.00 -7.30
N CYS A 598 -14.77 -10.81 -7.67
CA CYS A 598 -15.10 -9.76 -6.72
C CYS A 598 -16.37 -9.01 -7.11
N PHE A 599 -16.94 -8.33 -6.15
CA PHE A 599 -17.78 -7.17 -6.37
C PHE A 599 -16.90 -5.93 -6.25
N ALA A 600 -16.99 -5.04 -7.22
CA ALA A 600 -16.24 -3.79 -7.24
C ALA A 600 -17.21 -2.62 -7.24
N LEU A 601 -17.11 -1.76 -6.22
CA LEU A 601 -17.85 -0.51 -6.12
C LEU A 601 -16.94 0.59 -6.63
N LEU A 602 -17.25 1.13 -7.79
CA LEU A 602 -16.42 2.04 -8.55
C LEU A 602 -17.19 3.29 -8.97
N GLN A 603 -16.48 4.36 -9.30
CA GLN A 603 -17.04 5.54 -9.97
C GLN A 603 -18.32 6.08 -9.29
N GLY A 604 -18.24 6.35 -7.99
CA GLY A 604 -19.36 6.97 -7.28
C GLY A 604 -20.56 6.05 -7.02
N GLY A 605 -20.33 4.75 -6.90
CA GLY A 605 -21.38 3.81 -6.46
C GLY A 605 -21.85 2.81 -7.51
N GLN A 606 -21.18 2.71 -8.65
CA GLN A 606 -21.46 1.67 -9.63
C GLN A 606 -20.96 0.31 -9.13
N LEU A 607 -21.87 -0.63 -8.95
CA LEU A 607 -21.52 -1.98 -8.53
C LEU A 607 -21.23 -2.86 -9.73
N TRP A 608 -19.99 -3.30 -9.87
CA TRP A 608 -19.56 -4.24 -10.89
C TRP A 608 -19.35 -5.63 -10.30
N LYS A 609 -19.83 -6.65 -11.00
CA LYS A 609 -19.46 -8.05 -10.72
C LYS A 609 -18.37 -8.45 -11.67
N VAL A 610 -17.18 -8.70 -11.12
CA VAL A 610 -15.95 -8.91 -11.91
C VAL A 610 -15.39 -10.31 -11.68
N ARG A 611 -14.81 -10.85 -12.73
CA ARG A 611 -14.05 -12.09 -12.76
C ARG A 611 -12.65 -11.78 -13.30
N MET A 612 -11.63 -12.04 -12.45
CA MET A 612 -10.23 -11.87 -12.82
C MET A 612 -9.75 -13.01 -13.73
N PRO A 613 -8.78 -12.75 -14.63
CA PRO A 613 -8.16 -13.81 -15.40
C PRO A 613 -7.32 -14.73 -14.50
N LEU A 614 -7.38 -16.03 -14.77
CA LEU A 614 -6.46 -16.99 -14.20
C LEU A 614 -5.10 -16.81 -14.90
N PRO A 615 -3.98 -16.79 -14.14
CA PRO A 615 -2.66 -16.64 -14.76
C PRO A 615 -2.31 -17.89 -15.60
N ALA A 616 -1.75 -17.64 -16.76
CA ALA A 616 -1.09 -18.64 -17.57
C ALA A 616 0.40 -18.30 -17.72
N PRO A 617 1.28 -19.30 -17.81
CA PRO A 617 2.68 -19.05 -18.11
C PRO A 617 2.83 -18.39 -19.48
N ASP A 618 3.67 -17.40 -19.59
CA ASP A 618 4.07 -16.83 -20.87
C ASP A 618 5.19 -17.69 -21.47
N PRO A 619 5.07 -18.19 -22.73
CA PRO A 619 6.09 -19.07 -23.32
C PRO A 619 7.46 -18.40 -23.45
N ASP A 620 7.46 -17.08 -23.67
CA ASP A 620 8.68 -16.29 -23.92
C ASP A 620 9.25 -15.68 -22.62
N GLU A 621 8.67 -16.00 -21.46
CA GLU A 621 9.03 -15.41 -20.20
C GLU A 621 10.11 -16.21 -19.49
N VAL A 622 11.21 -15.54 -19.14
CA VAL A 622 12.25 -16.11 -18.29
C VAL A 622 11.95 -15.72 -16.85
N MET A 623 11.08 -16.48 -16.20
CA MET A 623 10.80 -16.28 -14.78
C MET A 623 11.93 -16.90 -13.95
N PRO A 624 12.56 -16.13 -13.01
CA PRO A 624 13.53 -16.71 -12.09
C PRO A 624 12.95 -17.90 -11.34
N ALA A 625 13.67 -19.00 -11.29
CA ALA A 625 13.21 -20.23 -10.62
C ALA A 625 13.01 -19.98 -9.11
N ASP A 626 13.97 -19.27 -8.52
CA ASP A 626 13.97 -18.94 -7.09
C ASP A 626 14.55 -17.54 -6.83
N LEU A 627 14.55 -17.13 -5.58
CA LEU A 627 15.12 -15.84 -5.17
C LEU A 627 16.65 -15.81 -5.27
N GLN A 628 17.35 -16.96 -5.27
CA GLN A 628 18.80 -16.98 -5.43
C GLN A 628 19.21 -16.61 -6.86
N GLN A 629 18.46 -17.10 -7.84
CA GLN A 629 18.67 -16.73 -9.24
C GLN A 629 18.38 -15.25 -9.46
N LEU A 630 17.28 -14.74 -8.90
CA LEU A 630 16.97 -13.32 -8.92
C LEU A 630 18.08 -12.50 -8.24
N ALA A 631 18.61 -13.00 -7.11
CA ALA A 631 19.75 -12.41 -6.42
C ALA A 631 20.98 -12.29 -7.31
N GLY A 632 21.26 -13.31 -8.12
CA GLY A 632 22.34 -13.27 -9.10
C GLY A 632 22.16 -12.14 -10.10
N TYR A 633 20.96 -12.02 -10.66
CA TYR A 633 20.64 -10.94 -11.62
C TYR A 633 20.75 -9.55 -11.00
N MET A 634 20.25 -9.38 -9.77
CA MET A 634 20.33 -8.09 -9.09
C MET A 634 21.76 -7.68 -8.73
N ARG A 635 22.61 -8.62 -8.30
CA ARG A 635 24.04 -8.33 -8.07
C ARG A 635 24.74 -7.88 -9.34
N GLN A 636 24.46 -8.53 -10.45
CA GLN A 636 24.99 -8.13 -11.76
C GLN A 636 24.50 -6.73 -12.14
N SER A 637 23.20 -6.48 -12.02
CA SER A 637 22.60 -5.17 -12.30
C SER A 637 23.22 -4.07 -11.45
N TYR A 638 23.44 -4.30 -10.13
CA TYR A 638 24.06 -3.31 -9.27
C TYR A 638 25.55 -3.09 -9.57
N SER A 639 26.28 -4.12 -10.03
CA SER A 639 27.68 -3.97 -10.40
C SER A 639 27.87 -3.29 -11.76
N GLU A 640 26.91 -3.43 -12.67
CA GLU A 640 26.91 -2.81 -14.00
C GLU A 640 26.29 -1.41 -13.96
N ALA A 641 25.44 -1.11 -12.97
CA ALA A 641 24.86 0.22 -12.81
C ALA A 641 25.95 1.23 -12.48
N THR A 642 26.06 2.26 -13.29
CA THR A 642 26.93 3.40 -13.02
C THR A 642 26.65 3.93 -11.62
N GLN A 643 27.66 3.91 -10.80
CA GLN A 643 27.92 4.61 -9.53
C GLN A 643 26.67 5.19 -8.85
N TRP A 644 26.08 4.44 -7.90
CA TRP A 644 24.91 4.87 -7.12
C TRP A 644 25.13 6.23 -6.42
N TRP A 645 26.36 6.63 -6.13
CA TRP A 645 26.73 7.90 -5.51
C TRP A 645 26.58 9.13 -6.43
N GLU A 646 26.63 8.98 -7.74
CA GLU A 646 26.31 10.07 -8.68
C GLU A 646 24.86 10.53 -8.54
N PHE A 647 24.00 9.72 -7.97
CA PHE A 647 22.60 10.00 -7.74
C PHE A 647 22.27 10.47 -6.32
N THR A 648 23.19 10.33 -5.36
CA THR A 648 23.05 10.84 -4.00
C THR A 648 23.48 12.28 -3.86
N SER A 649 24.31 12.77 -4.77
CA SER A 649 24.58 14.19 -4.91
C SER A 649 23.35 14.83 -5.61
N SER A 650 22.54 15.49 -4.79
CA SER A 650 21.45 16.33 -5.33
C SER A 650 22.05 17.29 -6.36
N PRO A 651 21.45 17.50 -7.54
CA PRO A 651 21.88 18.55 -8.44
C PRO A 651 22.00 19.91 -7.73
N ALA A 652 21.15 20.17 -6.75
CA ALA A 652 21.20 21.35 -5.89
C ALA A 652 22.49 21.46 -5.01
N LEU A 653 23.23 20.35 -4.80
CA LEU A 653 24.52 20.38 -4.10
C LEU A 653 25.71 20.45 -5.06
N GLN A 654 25.54 20.03 -6.32
CA GLN A 654 26.55 20.25 -7.36
C GLN A 654 26.53 21.67 -7.91
N ASP A 655 25.34 22.30 -7.97
CA ASP A 655 25.20 23.72 -8.35
C ASP A 655 25.45 24.71 -7.20
N ALA A 656 25.62 24.23 -5.97
CA ALA A 656 26.00 25.06 -4.81
C ALA A 656 27.52 25.35 -4.75
N ALA A 657 28.33 24.71 -5.59
CA ALA A 657 29.61 25.24 -5.96
C ALA A 657 29.35 26.36 -6.97
N LEU A 658 29.07 27.58 -6.47
CA LEU A 658 29.08 28.77 -7.29
C LEU A 658 30.40 28.78 -8.06
N PRO A 659 30.39 29.01 -9.39
CA PRO A 659 31.63 29.21 -10.15
C PRO A 659 32.44 30.29 -9.43
N ASP A 660 33.74 30.04 -9.23
CA ASP A 660 34.66 31.00 -8.60
C ASP A 660 34.64 32.38 -9.25
N ASP A 661 34.12 32.50 -10.46
CA ASP A 661 33.96 33.73 -11.23
C ASP A 661 32.90 34.69 -10.68
N LEU A 662 32.03 34.28 -9.76
CA LEU A 662 31.04 35.17 -9.12
C LEU A 662 31.50 35.74 -7.77
N LEU A 663 32.68 35.32 -7.27
CA LEU A 663 33.25 35.83 -6.04
C LEU A 663 34.15 37.07 -6.24
N ASP A 664 34.54 37.41 -7.49
CA ASP A 664 35.43 38.50 -7.80
C ASP A 664 34.70 39.87 -8.04
N ASP A 665 33.37 39.89 -8.13
CA ASP A 665 32.61 41.11 -8.41
C ASP A 665 31.96 41.79 -7.17
N VAL A 666 32.28 41.37 -5.95
CA VAL A 666 31.90 42.10 -4.75
C VAL A 666 33.05 42.94 -4.25
N ALA A 667 33.39 44.01 -4.99
CA ALA A 667 34.20 45.12 -4.47
C ALA A 667 33.45 45.80 -3.30
N PRO A 668 34.12 46.16 -2.20
CA PRO A 668 33.46 46.81 -1.08
C PRO A 668 32.97 48.21 -1.53
N SER A 669 31.66 48.41 -1.54
CA SER A 669 31.05 49.72 -1.76
C SER A 669 31.45 50.63 -0.60
N GLU A 670 32.18 51.72 -0.94
CA GLU A 670 32.43 52.86 -0.04
C GLU A 670 31.12 53.40 0.57
N PRO A 671 31.13 53.91 1.80
CA PRO A 671 29.95 54.45 2.45
C PRO A 671 29.57 55.79 1.78
N ALA A 672 28.39 55.86 1.19
CA ALA A 672 27.82 57.06 0.61
C ALA A 672 27.65 58.15 1.66
N ALA A 673 28.20 59.36 1.37
CA ALA A 673 28.12 60.55 2.16
C ALA A 673 26.67 60.99 2.37
N VAL A 674 26.36 61.32 3.62
CA VAL A 674 25.11 61.96 4.05
C VAL A 674 25.04 63.34 3.46
N ASN A 675 24.17 63.60 2.50
CA ASN A 675 23.73 64.96 2.08
C ASN A 675 22.45 65.31 2.81
N THR A 676 22.61 66.23 3.78
CA THR A 676 21.53 67.03 4.35
C THR A 676 21.15 68.10 3.33
N ALA A 677 19.90 68.09 2.87
CA ALA A 677 19.26 69.26 2.28
C ALA A 677 17.83 69.36 2.81
N THR A 678 17.62 70.52 3.36
CA THR A 678 16.44 71.13 3.97
C THR A 678 15.25 71.20 3.01
N ASP A 679 14.10 70.93 3.56
CA ASP A 679 12.82 71.74 3.63
C ASP A 679 12.38 72.55 2.42
N ASP A 680 11.19 72.37 2.00
CA ASP A 680 10.10 73.31 1.87
C ASP A 680 8.89 72.76 1.10
N GLY A 681 7.78 72.80 1.77
CA GLY A 681 6.58 73.49 1.34
C GLY A 681 5.48 72.75 0.55
N ALA A 682 4.40 72.61 1.25
CA ALA A 682 3.01 72.92 0.82
C ALA A 682 2.26 71.95 -0.13
N GLY A 683 1.21 71.44 0.41
CA GLY A 683 -0.12 71.75 -0.15
C GLY A 683 -0.98 70.58 -0.70
N ASN A 684 -1.94 70.26 0.08
CA ASN A 684 -3.39 70.18 -0.26
C ASN A 684 -3.96 68.97 -1.04
N GLU A 685 -4.85 68.34 -0.30
CA GLU A 685 -6.26 68.02 -0.66
C GLU A 685 -6.61 66.76 -1.40
N ALA A 686 -7.31 66.01 -0.63
CA ALA A 686 -8.72 65.56 -0.75
C ALA A 686 -8.99 64.25 -1.54
N SER A 687 -9.54 63.38 -0.75
CA SER A 687 -10.46 62.24 -1.11
C SER A 687 -11.61 62.73 -2.04
N PRO A 688 -12.43 61.81 -2.58
CA PRO A 688 -13.00 60.67 -1.83
C PRO A 688 -12.63 59.29 -2.36
#